data_16fe4ca2f4fc92b0804e4fb21d3d2922
#
_entry.id   16fe4ca2f4fc92b0804e4fb21d3d2922
#
_cell.length_a   1.000
_cell.length_b   1.000
_cell.length_c   1.000
_cell.angle_alpha   90.00
_cell.angle_beta   90.00
_cell.angle_gamma   90.00
#
_symmetry.space_group_name_H-M   'P 1'
#
loop_
_entity.id
_entity.type
_entity.pdbx_description
1 polymer ?
#
loop_
_entity_poly.entity_id
_entity_poly.type
_entity_poly.pdbx_seq_one_letter_code
_entity_poly.pdbx_strand_id
1 'polypeptide(L)'
;MKPATKVPFLLLLAALAGFGAEPYRKPPKAVLDVMNAPTTPVLSLSPTRAYATEGRPVRYPPIAELAEPMLRIAGIRINPKTNGLHNATFNSSLTLRKIPEGTEIPVQTPPNARLSGPRWSPDGARFVFTNTTAANGIELWIGDTAGKTHRVEGVRLNGVMGGGGGGRGGGGGGDVQWMPDNKTLLVSLVKPNRGAPPVLPAVPAGPTVQESLGGGAPQATLEDMLQNPHDEDLFVYYATAQLATVDAASGKVTLVGKPGIIESARVSPGGKDLLVTTIHKPFSYLHAYRSFPKDVEVWDLTGKMVHKVASVPLEDKVPINGVMTGPRNIQWRLNEPATLLWVEALDGGDLKNSVPYRDRILALAAPFTGEPREVFKTQQRFGGMQLFAKGGMALVSDSERKTRIVRTFLTDLDKPGDARLIWSRNQQDRYHDPGTPIGKAMPNGATAILQDGDNIFLNGAGASPTGDHPFLDRFNLATKQTENLFRSDDDHFESVVALLDDHAGRFLTRRESPTEPPNYYVRTPGGSPTAVTRFPDPQPSVRGIHKELVKYKRADGVDLSFTLYLPSDYKPGTKLPTLVWAYPYEYNDAATAGQVSGSTKRFTEIAGYSQLFFVLDGYAVLDNTAMPIVGDPDTVNNTFVEQVVGDAKAAIDKAVEMGVTDRARVGVGGHSYGAFMTDTLLAHSDLFKAGIAESGAPNRTLTPFGFQSERRTLWQAPEVYLKMSPFMYADKIKAPLLLIHGEADDNSGTFPIQSERMYEAVRGNGGIVRLVFLPFEAHGYRGKETIEHVNWEKLTWFDKYVKGAGASTTSNNY
;
A
#
# COMPACT_ATOMS: atom_id res chain seq x y z
N MET A 1 80.11 -15.06 -30.27
CA MET A 1 78.92 -15.89 -30.45
C MET A 1 78.65 -16.70 -29.18
N LYS A 2 77.67 -16.32 -28.41
CA LYS A 2 77.04 -17.11 -27.31
C LYS A 2 75.56 -16.95 -27.39
N PRO A 3 74.69 -17.96 -27.22
CA PRO A 3 73.30 -17.92 -27.48
C PRO A 3 72.51 -17.28 -26.32
N ALA A 4 71.50 -16.52 -26.65
CA ALA A 4 70.55 -15.88 -25.72
C ALA A 4 69.54 -16.91 -25.14
N THR A 5 69.49 -17.02 -23.82
CA THR A 5 68.51 -17.79 -23.10
C THR A 5 67.18 -17.09 -23.05
N LYS A 6 66.15 -17.68 -23.66
CA LYS A 6 64.73 -17.22 -23.54
C LYS A 6 64.18 -17.65 -22.18
N VAL A 7 63.79 -16.67 -21.36
CA VAL A 7 62.98 -16.86 -20.14
C VAL A 7 61.52 -16.82 -20.56
N PRO A 8 60.68 -17.80 -20.21
CA PRO A 8 59.24 -17.70 -20.45
C PRO A 8 58.57 -16.77 -19.42
N PHE A 9 57.96 -15.75 -19.90
CA PHE A 9 57.08 -14.87 -19.09
C PHE A 9 55.80 -15.65 -18.79
N LEU A 10 55.67 -16.14 -17.56
CA LEU A 10 54.40 -16.69 -17.03
C LEU A 10 53.46 -15.52 -16.73
N LEU A 11 52.50 -15.31 -17.60
CA LEU A 11 51.36 -14.39 -17.31
C LEU A 11 50.50 -15.01 -16.20
N LEU A 12 50.65 -14.51 -14.99
CA LEU A 12 49.72 -14.73 -13.90
C LEU A 12 48.50 -13.89 -14.22
N LEU A 13 47.45 -14.49 -14.79
CA LEU A 13 46.10 -13.91 -14.80
C LEU A 13 45.58 -13.87 -13.34
N ALA A 14 45.81 -12.76 -12.67
CA ALA A 14 45.04 -12.42 -11.48
C ALA A 14 43.60 -12.22 -11.94
N ALA A 15 42.71 -13.12 -11.54
CA ALA A 15 41.27 -12.90 -11.66
C ALA A 15 40.90 -11.71 -10.77
N LEU A 16 40.89 -10.54 -11.37
CA LEU A 16 40.14 -9.39 -10.82
C LEU A 16 38.70 -9.83 -10.81
N ALA A 17 38.16 -10.13 -9.62
CA ALA A 17 36.74 -10.17 -9.38
C ALA A 17 36.23 -8.73 -9.63
N GLY A 18 35.99 -8.40 -10.89
CA GLY A 18 35.35 -7.17 -11.29
C GLY A 18 33.87 -7.23 -10.87
N PHE A 19 33.39 -6.16 -10.29
CA PHE A 19 31.95 -5.88 -10.20
C PHE A 19 31.43 -5.76 -11.65
N GLY A 20 31.06 -6.89 -12.26
CA GLY A 20 30.40 -6.96 -13.54
C GLY A 20 28.93 -7.24 -13.30
N ALA A 21 28.03 -6.54 -13.98
CA ALA A 21 26.63 -6.88 -13.98
C ALA A 21 26.44 -8.34 -14.39
N GLU A 22 25.93 -9.17 -13.50
CA GLU A 22 25.53 -10.54 -13.86
C GLU A 22 24.26 -10.48 -14.72
N PRO A 23 24.13 -11.36 -15.75
CA PRO A 23 22.88 -11.40 -16.51
C PRO A 23 21.74 -11.86 -15.63
N TYR A 24 20.53 -11.35 -15.89
CA TYR A 24 19.32 -11.84 -15.22
C TYR A 24 19.21 -13.35 -15.38
N ARG A 25 19.08 -14.05 -14.26
CA ARG A 25 18.91 -15.50 -14.18
C ARG A 25 17.42 -15.85 -14.07
N LYS A 26 17.09 -17.08 -14.44
CA LYS A 26 15.73 -17.61 -14.33
C LYS A 26 15.65 -18.73 -13.31
N PRO A 27 14.63 -18.77 -12.48
CA PRO A 27 14.40 -19.88 -11.56
C PRO A 27 13.99 -21.15 -12.34
N PRO A 28 13.88 -22.32 -11.67
CA PRO A 28 13.41 -23.55 -12.29
C PRO A 28 12.10 -23.40 -13.05
N LYS A 29 11.92 -24.22 -14.10
CA LYS A 29 10.72 -24.15 -14.97
C LYS A 29 9.39 -24.22 -14.19
N ALA A 30 9.31 -25.06 -13.15
CA ALA A 30 8.11 -25.18 -12.32
C ALA A 30 7.73 -23.84 -11.65
N VAL A 31 8.72 -23.08 -11.19
CA VAL A 31 8.52 -21.71 -10.62
C VAL A 31 8.08 -20.74 -11.71
N LEU A 32 8.73 -20.77 -12.89
CA LEU A 32 8.36 -19.91 -14.02
C LEU A 32 6.94 -20.16 -14.51
N ASP A 33 6.51 -21.40 -14.62
CA ASP A 33 5.17 -21.77 -15.08
C ASP A 33 4.10 -21.22 -14.12
N VAL A 34 4.32 -21.33 -12.81
CA VAL A 34 3.42 -20.79 -11.77
C VAL A 34 3.44 -19.27 -11.75
N MET A 35 4.64 -18.66 -11.80
CA MET A 35 4.81 -17.20 -11.78
C MET A 35 4.12 -16.52 -12.97
N ASN A 36 4.22 -17.10 -14.17
CA ASN A 36 3.66 -16.55 -15.39
C ASN A 36 2.19 -16.93 -15.63
N ALA A 37 1.56 -17.69 -14.73
CA ALA A 37 0.14 -18.00 -14.81
C ALA A 37 -0.73 -16.71 -14.76
N PRO A 38 -1.88 -16.68 -15.46
CA PRO A 38 -2.76 -15.52 -15.43
C PRO A 38 -3.29 -15.27 -14.01
N THR A 39 -3.62 -14.02 -13.71
CA THR A 39 -4.25 -13.66 -12.44
C THR A 39 -5.72 -14.01 -12.43
N THR A 40 -6.27 -14.36 -11.27
CA THR A 40 -7.72 -14.43 -11.09
C THR A 40 -8.31 -13.02 -11.21
N PRO A 41 -9.33 -12.81 -12.07
CA PRO A 41 -9.92 -11.48 -12.27
C PRO A 41 -10.61 -10.94 -11.01
N VAL A 42 -10.57 -9.60 -10.88
CA VAL A 42 -11.27 -8.86 -9.82
C VAL A 42 -12.33 -7.97 -10.45
N LEU A 43 -13.55 -8.03 -9.94
CA LEU A 43 -14.68 -7.23 -10.40
C LEU A 43 -14.77 -5.92 -9.62
N SER A 44 -15.01 -4.81 -10.35
CA SER A 44 -15.36 -3.50 -9.80
C SER A 44 -16.76 -3.12 -10.26
N LEU A 45 -17.69 -2.91 -9.33
CA LEU A 45 -19.10 -2.66 -9.63
C LEU A 45 -19.36 -1.23 -10.11
N SER A 46 -20.34 -1.08 -11.01
CA SER A 46 -20.92 0.22 -11.32
C SER A 46 -21.72 0.79 -10.14
N PRO A 47 -21.93 2.11 -10.04
CA PRO A 47 -22.73 2.71 -8.97
C PRO A 47 -24.16 2.15 -8.87
N THR A 48 -24.74 1.78 -10.02
CA THR A 48 -26.08 1.17 -10.11
C THR A 48 -26.09 -0.32 -9.79
N ARG A 49 -24.90 -0.96 -9.64
CA ARG A 49 -24.74 -2.39 -9.36
C ARG A 49 -25.25 -3.32 -10.48
N ALA A 50 -25.65 -2.73 -11.62
CA ALA A 50 -26.14 -3.49 -12.78
C ALA A 50 -24.99 -4.05 -13.67
N TYR A 51 -23.81 -3.48 -13.53
CA TYR A 51 -22.61 -3.89 -14.25
C TYR A 51 -21.42 -3.99 -13.30
N ALA A 52 -20.47 -4.84 -13.67
CA ALA A 52 -19.11 -4.83 -13.14
C ALA A 52 -18.11 -4.66 -14.28
N THR A 53 -16.96 -4.09 -13.97
CA THR A 53 -15.79 -4.07 -14.85
C THR A 53 -14.76 -5.07 -14.40
N GLU A 54 -14.17 -5.79 -15.34
CA GLU A 54 -13.08 -6.72 -15.18
C GLU A 54 -11.89 -6.19 -15.97
N GLY A 55 -10.80 -5.83 -15.29
CA GLY A 55 -9.54 -5.44 -15.91
C GLY A 55 -8.58 -6.62 -15.98
N ARG A 56 -7.80 -6.72 -17.06
CA ARG A 56 -6.67 -7.65 -17.15
C ARG A 56 -5.38 -6.89 -16.83
N PRO A 57 -4.88 -6.94 -15.59
CA PRO A 57 -3.69 -6.20 -15.20
C PRO A 57 -2.44 -6.77 -15.88
N VAL A 58 -1.49 -5.90 -16.23
CA VAL A 58 -0.13 -6.30 -16.57
C VAL A 58 0.61 -6.50 -15.25
N ARG A 59 0.79 -7.76 -14.87
CA ARG A 59 1.33 -8.15 -13.56
C ARG A 59 2.82 -7.80 -13.44
N TYR A 60 3.60 -8.13 -14.48
CA TYR A 60 5.04 -7.94 -14.51
C TYR A 60 5.41 -7.17 -15.78
N PRO A 61 5.62 -5.84 -15.68
CA PRO A 61 6.16 -5.09 -16.81
C PRO A 61 7.60 -5.54 -17.11
N PRO A 62 8.06 -5.47 -18.36
CA PRO A 62 9.46 -5.74 -18.68
C PRO A 62 10.37 -4.70 -18.03
N ILE A 63 11.61 -5.07 -17.71
CA ILE A 63 12.58 -4.14 -17.09
C ILE A 63 12.81 -2.89 -17.96
N ALA A 64 12.70 -3.01 -19.27
CA ALA A 64 12.79 -1.89 -20.21
C ALA A 64 11.75 -0.77 -19.92
N GLU A 65 10.60 -1.11 -19.34
CA GLU A 65 9.59 -0.14 -18.92
C GLU A 65 10.02 0.59 -17.63
N LEU A 66 10.60 -0.13 -16.67
CA LEU A 66 11.12 0.47 -15.46
C LEU A 66 12.31 1.41 -15.77
N ALA A 67 13.06 1.10 -16.81
CA ALA A 67 14.20 1.90 -17.30
C ALA A 67 13.78 3.16 -18.10
N GLU A 68 12.46 3.41 -18.30
CA GLU A 68 11.99 4.67 -18.88
C GLU A 68 12.47 5.88 -18.05
N PRO A 69 12.73 7.03 -18.69
CA PRO A 69 13.18 8.22 -17.95
C PRO A 69 12.29 8.55 -16.75
N MET A 70 12.93 8.78 -15.61
CA MET A 70 12.27 9.09 -14.34
C MET A 70 12.87 10.35 -13.73
N LEU A 71 12.01 11.35 -13.50
CA LEU A 71 12.38 12.51 -12.68
C LEU A 71 11.99 12.22 -11.23
N ARG A 72 12.94 12.37 -10.31
CA ARG A 72 12.79 12.14 -8.87
C ARG A 72 12.86 13.49 -8.16
N ILE A 73 11.72 14.18 -8.04
CA ILE A 73 11.64 15.56 -7.57
C ILE A 73 10.43 15.79 -6.65
N ALA A 74 10.60 16.54 -5.60
CA ALA A 74 9.55 16.93 -4.63
C ALA A 74 8.75 15.72 -4.05
N GLY A 75 9.38 14.54 -3.94
CA GLY A 75 8.73 13.32 -3.46
C GLY A 75 7.79 12.68 -4.48
N ILE A 76 7.95 13.00 -5.77
CA ILE A 76 7.20 12.39 -6.88
C ILE A 76 8.16 11.82 -7.91
N ARG A 77 7.78 10.69 -8.50
CA ARG A 77 8.47 10.05 -9.62
C ARG A 77 7.66 10.25 -10.89
N ILE A 78 8.15 11.11 -11.77
CA ILE A 78 7.46 11.54 -12.97
C ILE A 78 8.09 10.87 -14.19
N ASN A 79 7.26 10.33 -15.09
CA ASN A 79 7.69 9.97 -16.45
C ASN A 79 7.55 11.22 -17.33
N PRO A 80 8.65 11.84 -17.78
CA PRO A 80 8.60 13.10 -18.55
C PRO A 80 7.98 12.93 -19.95
N LYS A 81 7.95 11.72 -20.52
CA LYS A 81 7.35 11.45 -21.83
C LYS A 81 5.83 11.50 -21.76
N THR A 82 5.25 10.94 -20.71
CA THR A 82 3.80 10.82 -20.55
C THR A 82 3.16 11.95 -19.78
N ASN A 83 3.93 12.70 -18.96
CA ASN A 83 3.46 13.67 -17.97
C ASN A 83 2.53 13.03 -16.93
N GLY A 84 2.90 11.84 -16.50
CA GLY A 84 2.22 11.07 -15.48
C GLY A 84 3.23 10.45 -14.51
N LEU A 85 2.74 9.61 -13.62
CA LEU A 85 3.61 8.89 -12.69
C LEU A 85 4.46 7.85 -13.44
N HIS A 86 5.71 7.73 -13.00
CA HIS A 86 6.59 6.65 -13.44
C HIS A 86 6.09 5.32 -12.86
N ASN A 87 6.15 4.24 -13.65
CA ASN A 87 5.74 2.89 -13.25
C ASN A 87 4.29 2.75 -12.76
N ALA A 88 3.34 3.54 -13.31
CA ALA A 88 1.92 3.37 -13.04
C ALA A 88 1.43 1.95 -13.42
N THR A 89 0.52 1.39 -12.63
CA THR A 89 -0.15 0.12 -12.96
C THR A 89 -1.21 0.33 -14.03
N PHE A 90 -1.36 -0.62 -14.93
CA PHE A 90 -2.36 -0.55 -16.00
C PHE A 90 -2.93 -1.92 -16.37
N ASN A 91 -4.06 -1.89 -17.06
CA ASN A 91 -4.70 -3.06 -17.65
C ASN A 91 -4.43 -3.09 -19.15
N SER A 92 -4.28 -4.28 -19.71
CA SER A 92 -4.15 -4.48 -21.16
C SER A 92 -5.49 -4.57 -21.87
N SER A 93 -6.56 -4.88 -21.17
CA SER A 93 -7.93 -4.94 -21.68
C SER A 93 -8.96 -4.72 -20.57
N LEU A 94 -10.19 -4.40 -20.95
CA LEU A 94 -11.34 -4.28 -20.08
C LEU A 94 -12.49 -5.12 -20.62
N THR A 95 -13.29 -5.71 -19.72
CA THR A 95 -14.54 -6.41 -20.03
C THR A 95 -15.61 -5.89 -19.08
N LEU A 96 -16.82 -5.64 -19.59
CA LEU A 96 -17.99 -5.43 -18.75
C LEU A 96 -18.71 -6.75 -18.50
N ARG A 97 -19.34 -6.87 -17.37
CA ARG A 97 -20.16 -8.02 -16.99
C ARG A 97 -21.47 -7.52 -16.41
N LYS A 98 -22.60 -8.03 -16.94
CA LYS A 98 -23.92 -7.75 -16.37
C LYS A 98 -24.09 -8.48 -15.03
N ILE A 99 -24.71 -7.82 -14.08
CA ILE A 99 -25.02 -8.38 -12.77
C ILE A 99 -26.53 -8.39 -12.58
N PRO A 100 -27.15 -9.50 -12.23
CA PRO A 100 -26.56 -10.78 -11.78
C PRO A 100 -26.29 -11.82 -12.87
N GLU A 101 -26.64 -11.59 -14.13
CA GLU A 101 -26.67 -12.60 -15.21
C GLU A 101 -25.28 -13.17 -15.55
N GLY A 102 -24.20 -12.43 -15.26
CA GLY A 102 -22.83 -12.84 -15.57
C GLY A 102 -22.42 -12.68 -17.04
N THR A 103 -23.29 -12.11 -17.91
CA THR A 103 -23.02 -11.93 -19.33
C THR A 103 -21.85 -10.98 -19.56
N GLU A 104 -20.86 -11.43 -20.31
CA GLU A 104 -19.67 -10.63 -20.70
C GLU A 104 -19.95 -9.72 -21.91
N ILE A 105 -19.41 -8.50 -21.85
CA ILE A 105 -19.44 -7.53 -22.93
C ILE A 105 -18.01 -7.01 -23.11
N PRO A 106 -17.32 -7.39 -24.19
CA PRO A 106 -15.97 -6.88 -24.47
C PRO A 106 -15.98 -5.36 -24.65
N VAL A 107 -15.04 -4.67 -24.00
CA VAL A 107 -14.83 -3.23 -24.21
C VAL A 107 -13.87 -3.04 -25.36
N GLN A 108 -14.25 -2.18 -26.32
CA GLN A 108 -13.36 -1.78 -27.40
C GLN A 108 -12.20 -0.95 -26.85
N THR A 109 -10.98 -1.45 -26.95
CA THR A 109 -9.78 -0.78 -26.47
C THR A 109 -8.77 -0.56 -27.60
N PRO A 110 -7.91 0.49 -27.53
CA PRO A 110 -6.86 0.69 -28.51
C PRO A 110 -5.85 -0.48 -28.52
N PRO A 111 -5.12 -0.70 -29.61
CA PRO A 111 -4.05 -1.70 -29.65
C PRO A 111 -2.93 -1.33 -28.68
N ASN A 112 -2.28 -2.35 -28.08
CA ASN A 112 -1.21 -2.17 -27.08
C ASN A 112 -1.63 -1.25 -25.93
N ALA A 113 -2.87 -1.39 -25.46
CA ALA A 113 -3.49 -0.54 -24.48
C ALA A 113 -2.78 -0.56 -23.12
N ARG A 114 -2.68 0.62 -22.49
CA ARG A 114 -2.19 0.83 -21.12
C ARG A 114 -3.27 1.60 -20.36
N LEU A 115 -4.28 0.85 -19.90
CA LEU A 115 -5.54 1.41 -19.43
C LEU A 115 -5.54 1.59 -17.92
N SER A 116 -6.06 2.72 -17.43
CA SER A 116 -6.49 2.82 -16.03
C SER A 116 -7.73 1.97 -15.77
N GLY A 117 -8.06 1.73 -14.48
CA GLY A 117 -9.37 1.22 -14.13
C GLY A 117 -10.48 2.20 -14.55
N PRO A 118 -11.64 1.71 -14.99
CA PRO A 118 -12.75 2.55 -15.41
C PRO A 118 -13.41 3.26 -14.23
N ARG A 119 -13.89 4.49 -14.49
CA ARG A 119 -14.68 5.30 -13.57
C ARG A 119 -16.06 5.55 -14.16
N TRP A 120 -17.07 5.04 -13.50
CA TRP A 120 -18.45 5.12 -13.95
C TRP A 120 -19.05 6.51 -13.71
N SER A 121 -19.93 6.94 -14.63
CA SER A 121 -20.85 8.03 -14.33
C SER A 121 -21.76 7.66 -13.17
N PRO A 122 -22.25 8.62 -12.36
CA PRO A 122 -23.09 8.34 -11.21
C PRO A 122 -24.35 7.53 -11.53
N ASP A 123 -24.92 7.71 -12.73
CA ASP A 123 -26.06 6.94 -13.24
C ASP A 123 -25.70 5.55 -13.80
N GLY A 124 -24.40 5.23 -13.87
CA GLY A 124 -23.91 3.95 -14.39
C GLY A 124 -24.13 3.73 -15.89
N ALA A 125 -24.51 4.76 -16.65
CA ALA A 125 -24.74 4.64 -18.10
C ALA A 125 -23.47 4.71 -18.94
N ARG A 126 -22.43 5.36 -18.43
CA ARG A 126 -21.13 5.55 -19.09
C ARG A 126 -20.00 5.30 -18.12
N PHE A 127 -18.82 5.12 -18.67
CA PHE A 127 -17.58 5.09 -17.90
C PHE A 127 -16.46 5.78 -18.67
N VAL A 128 -15.45 6.23 -17.95
CA VAL A 128 -14.21 6.76 -18.51
C VAL A 128 -13.03 5.94 -18.06
N PHE A 129 -12.02 5.87 -18.89
CA PHE A 129 -10.69 5.34 -18.56
C PHE A 129 -9.63 6.15 -19.28
N THR A 130 -8.40 6.02 -18.85
CA THR A 130 -7.25 6.63 -19.52
C THR A 130 -6.44 5.57 -20.26
N ASN A 131 -5.84 5.96 -21.38
CA ASN A 131 -4.84 5.17 -22.07
C ASN A 131 -3.52 5.95 -22.11
N THR A 132 -2.44 5.36 -21.61
CA THR A 132 -1.14 6.02 -21.56
C THR A 132 -0.25 5.58 -22.71
N THR A 133 0.21 6.53 -23.54
CA THR A 133 1.08 6.28 -24.67
C THR A 133 2.30 7.20 -24.66
N ALA A 134 3.42 6.75 -25.23
CA ALA A 134 4.61 7.60 -25.38
C ALA A 134 4.38 8.78 -26.34
N ALA A 135 3.52 8.61 -27.34
CA ALA A 135 3.26 9.63 -28.37
C ALA A 135 2.33 10.75 -27.87
N ASN A 136 1.25 10.38 -27.16
CA ASN A 136 0.18 11.31 -26.80
C ASN A 136 0.12 11.61 -25.30
N GLY A 137 0.93 10.94 -24.48
CA GLY A 137 0.82 11.01 -23.02
C GLY A 137 -0.40 10.26 -22.51
N ILE A 138 -1.15 10.86 -21.59
CA ILE A 138 -2.34 10.26 -20.99
C ILE A 138 -3.58 10.76 -21.72
N GLU A 139 -4.20 9.86 -22.50
CA GLU A 139 -5.41 10.10 -23.26
C GLU A 139 -6.66 9.84 -22.43
N LEU A 140 -7.76 10.55 -22.70
CA LEU A 140 -9.07 10.32 -22.11
C LEU A 140 -9.97 9.55 -23.09
N TRP A 141 -10.55 8.46 -22.60
CA TRP A 141 -11.49 7.61 -23.34
C TRP A 141 -12.82 7.52 -22.62
N ILE A 142 -13.91 7.53 -23.37
CA ILE A 142 -15.28 7.40 -22.87
C ILE A 142 -15.90 6.15 -23.45
N GLY A 143 -16.56 5.34 -22.59
CA GLY A 143 -17.25 4.11 -22.94
C GLY A 143 -18.69 4.09 -22.48
N ASP A 144 -19.49 3.24 -23.12
CA ASP A 144 -20.88 2.95 -22.78
C ASP A 144 -21.08 1.50 -22.32
N THR A 145 -22.26 1.18 -21.83
CA THR A 145 -22.62 -0.16 -21.36
C THR A 145 -22.75 -1.22 -22.46
N ALA A 146 -22.64 -0.83 -23.75
CA ALA A 146 -22.51 -1.75 -24.87
C ALA A 146 -21.04 -2.08 -25.20
N GLY A 147 -20.07 -1.52 -24.45
CA GLY A 147 -18.64 -1.72 -24.65
C GLY A 147 -18.03 -0.89 -25.79
N LYS A 148 -18.80 0.03 -26.39
CA LYS A 148 -18.28 0.96 -27.38
C LYS A 148 -17.51 2.09 -26.71
N THR A 149 -16.37 2.45 -27.28
CA THR A 149 -15.52 3.51 -26.73
C THR A 149 -15.04 4.47 -27.81
N HIS A 150 -14.70 5.69 -27.40
CA HIS A 150 -14.04 6.67 -28.25
C HIS A 150 -13.06 7.51 -27.45
N ARG A 151 -12.00 7.97 -28.10
CA ARG A 151 -11.04 8.92 -27.53
C ARG A 151 -11.62 10.33 -27.59
N VAL A 152 -11.39 11.11 -26.52
CA VAL A 152 -11.68 12.54 -26.55
C VAL A 152 -10.51 13.28 -27.20
N GLU A 153 -10.75 13.82 -28.38
CA GLU A 153 -9.71 14.49 -29.16
C GLU A 153 -9.24 15.79 -28.49
N GLY A 154 -7.96 16.11 -28.62
CA GLY A 154 -7.36 17.32 -28.07
C GLY A 154 -7.17 17.33 -26.55
N VAL A 155 -7.55 16.26 -25.85
CA VAL A 155 -7.35 16.11 -24.43
C VAL A 155 -6.05 15.34 -24.14
N ARG A 156 -5.14 15.98 -23.40
CA ARG A 156 -3.94 15.36 -22.81
C ARG A 156 -3.95 15.63 -21.32
N LEU A 157 -4.14 14.58 -20.53
CA LEU A 157 -4.24 14.70 -19.08
C LEU A 157 -2.88 14.93 -18.43
N ASN A 158 -2.88 15.70 -17.32
CA ASN A 158 -1.74 15.83 -16.44
C ASN A 158 -1.94 14.88 -15.24
N GLY A 159 -1.23 13.76 -15.23
CA GLY A 159 -1.32 12.74 -14.18
C GLY A 159 -0.26 12.88 -13.08
N VAL A 160 0.48 13.99 -13.02
CA VAL A 160 1.59 14.17 -12.05
C VAL A 160 1.07 14.28 -10.63
N MET A 161 0.05 15.10 -10.38
CA MET A 161 -0.50 15.31 -9.03
C MET A 161 -1.63 14.33 -8.68
N GLY A 162 -2.18 13.64 -9.66
CA GLY A 162 -3.38 12.79 -9.50
C GLY A 162 -3.16 11.44 -8.83
N GLY A 163 -1.91 11.00 -8.64
CA GLY A 163 -1.57 9.67 -8.15
C GLY A 163 -1.18 9.59 -6.67
N GLY A 164 -1.32 10.66 -5.95
CA GLY A 164 -0.78 10.81 -4.59
C GLY A 164 -1.59 10.19 -3.45
N GLY A 165 -1.80 8.87 -3.44
CA GLY A 165 -2.37 8.13 -2.34
C GLY A 165 -1.68 6.78 -2.17
N GLY A 166 -0.52 6.73 -1.52
CA GLY A 166 0.15 5.50 -1.07
C GLY A 166 -0.60 4.83 0.08
N GLY A 167 -1.91 4.59 -0.08
CA GLY A 167 -2.72 3.80 0.83
C GLY A 167 -3.42 2.68 0.06
N ARG A 168 -3.39 1.46 0.58
CA ARG A 168 -4.12 0.32 0.05
C ARG A 168 -5.61 0.70 -0.11
N GLY A 169 -6.09 0.92 -1.34
CA GLY A 169 -7.49 1.14 -1.65
C GLY A 169 -7.87 2.49 -2.25
N GLY A 170 -6.95 3.43 -2.44
CA GLY A 170 -7.24 4.70 -3.10
C GLY A 170 -7.06 4.61 -4.62
N GLY A 171 -8.12 4.41 -5.37
CA GLY A 171 -8.10 4.62 -6.82
C GLY A 171 -7.65 6.05 -7.11
N GLY A 172 -6.58 6.21 -7.89
CA GLY A 172 -6.02 7.49 -8.27
C GLY A 172 -7.09 8.41 -8.91
N GLY A 173 -7.61 9.34 -8.13
CA GLY A 173 -8.80 10.14 -8.39
C GLY A 173 -8.56 11.57 -8.85
N GLY A 174 -7.29 11.98 -9.10
CA GLY A 174 -6.99 13.39 -9.33
C GLY A 174 -7.25 13.91 -10.74
N ASP A 175 -7.19 13.09 -11.75
CA ASP A 175 -7.10 13.56 -13.14
C ASP A 175 -8.44 13.69 -13.84
N VAL A 176 -9.45 12.89 -13.46
CA VAL A 176 -10.78 12.84 -14.09
C VAL A 176 -11.85 12.57 -13.05
N GLN A 177 -12.90 13.40 -13.00
CA GLN A 177 -14.06 13.22 -12.13
C GLN A 177 -15.35 13.47 -12.92
N TRP A 178 -16.35 12.57 -12.78
CA TRP A 178 -17.70 12.87 -13.26
C TRP A 178 -18.35 13.95 -12.41
N MET A 179 -19.02 14.87 -13.06
CA MET A 179 -19.88 15.82 -12.38
C MET A 179 -21.26 15.18 -12.08
N PRO A 180 -22.01 15.71 -11.10
CA PRO A 180 -23.31 15.16 -10.70
C PRO A 180 -24.38 15.15 -11.82
N ASP A 181 -24.16 15.87 -12.92
CA ASP A 181 -25.04 15.95 -14.08
C ASP A 181 -24.99 14.72 -15.00
N ASN A 182 -24.07 13.74 -14.74
CA ASN A 182 -23.82 12.55 -15.57
C ASN A 182 -23.36 12.82 -17.01
N LYS A 183 -22.99 14.05 -17.33
CA LYS A 183 -22.67 14.51 -18.70
C LYS A 183 -21.30 15.16 -18.81
N THR A 184 -20.88 15.78 -17.73
CA THR A 184 -19.65 16.59 -17.71
C THR A 184 -18.58 15.89 -16.88
N LEU A 185 -17.34 15.97 -17.36
CA LEU A 185 -16.16 15.54 -16.66
C LEU A 185 -15.35 16.75 -16.22
N LEU A 186 -14.89 16.80 -14.97
CA LEU A 186 -13.82 17.69 -14.53
C LEU A 186 -12.49 16.97 -14.74
N VAL A 187 -11.55 17.64 -15.43
CA VAL A 187 -10.25 17.04 -15.78
C VAL A 187 -9.10 18.01 -15.51
N SER A 188 -7.92 17.43 -15.23
CA SER A 188 -6.65 18.15 -15.15
C SER A 188 -5.86 17.92 -16.45
N LEU A 189 -5.65 18.99 -17.23
CA LEU A 189 -4.94 18.96 -18.51
C LEU A 189 -3.48 19.36 -18.34
N VAL A 190 -2.60 18.82 -19.18
CA VAL A 190 -1.28 19.44 -19.41
C VAL A 190 -1.51 20.86 -19.85
N LYS A 191 -0.81 21.84 -19.24
CA LYS A 191 -0.94 23.26 -19.59
C LYS A 191 -0.77 23.47 -21.10
N PRO A 192 -1.77 24.05 -21.79
CA PRO A 192 -1.64 24.39 -23.19
C PRO A 192 -0.44 25.29 -23.46
N ASN A 193 0.26 25.08 -24.58
CA ASN A 193 1.37 25.92 -25.04
C ASN A 193 2.47 26.15 -23.98
N ARG A 194 2.78 25.16 -23.13
CA ARG A 194 3.74 25.29 -22.03
C ARG A 194 5.22 25.39 -22.49
N GLY A 195 5.52 25.19 -23.77
CA GLY A 195 6.88 25.21 -24.32
C GLY A 195 7.68 23.93 -24.02
N ALA A 196 8.99 23.99 -24.26
CA ALA A 196 9.90 22.89 -23.95
C ALA A 196 10.20 22.84 -22.42
N PRO A 197 10.56 21.64 -21.87
CA PRO A 197 10.98 21.55 -20.47
C PRO A 197 12.26 22.33 -20.22
N PRO A 198 12.46 22.82 -18.98
CA PRO A 198 13.72 23.44 -18.56
C PRO A 198 14.91 22.52 -18.84
N VAL A 199 16.00 23.09 -19.29
CA VAL A 199 17.24 22.36 -19.58
C VAL A 199 18.26 22.68 -18.51
N LEU A 200 18.87 21.63 -17.96
CA LEU A 200 19.96 21.79 -16.99
C LEU A 200 21.15 22.49 -17.66
N PRO A 201 21.67 23.59 -17.11
CA PRO A 201 22.89 24.22 -17.61
C PRO A 201 24.06 23.20 -17.62
N ALA A 202 24.84 23.20 -18.72
CA ALA A 202 25.98 22.30 -18.83
C ALA A 202 27.06 22.55 -17.75
N VAL A 203 27.11 23.77 -17.26
CA VAL A 203 28.01 24.18 -16.17
C VAL A 203 27.16 24.67 -15.00
N PRO A 204 27.29 24.10 -13.79
CA PRO A 204 26.58 24.57 -12.61
C PRO A 204 26.92 26.05 -12.33
N ALA A 205 25.90 26.85 -11.99
CA ALA A 205 26.11 28.26 -11.63
C ALA A 205 26.79 28.43 -10.26
N GLY A 206 26.78 27.39 -9.41
CA GLY A 206 27.39 27.38 -8.08
C GLY A 206 27.14 26.06 -7.34
N PRO A 207 27.63 25.90 -6.12
CA PRO A 207 27.36 24.76 -5.27
C PRO A 207 25.88 24.73 -4.81
N THR A 208 25.37 23.56 -4.52
CA THR A 208 24.09 23.41 -3.80
C THR A 208 24.33 23.70 -2.32
N VAL A 209 23.58 24.65 -1.76
CA VAL A 209 23.67 25.04 -0.35
C VAL A 209 22.32 24.78 0.31
N GLN A 210 22.34 24.06 1.44
CA GLN A 210 21.18 23.88 2.32
C GLN A 210 21.49 24.50 3.66
N GLU A 211 20.63 25.38 4.15
CA GLU A 211 20.79 26.07 5.42
C GLU A 211 19.55 25.91 6.27
N SER A 212 19.73 25.66 7.55
CA SER A 212 18.66 25.69 8.56
C SER A 212 18.90 26.83 9.52
N LEU A 213 17.93 27.72 9.67
CA LEU A 213 17.95 28.79 10.65
C LEU A 213 17.39 28.35 12.02
N GLY A 214 17.15 27.06 12.22
CA GLY A 214 16.58 26.49 13.44
C GLY A 214 15.04 26.51 13.45
N GLY A 215 14.44 25.88 14.49
CA GLY A 215 12.98 25.90 14.72
C GLY A 215 12.16 24.90 13.93
N GLY A 216 12.78 24.02 13.12
CA GLY A 216 12.10 22.92 12.44
C GLY A 216 11.77 21.77 13.39
N ALA A 217 10.71 21.00 13.07
CA ALA A 217 10.39 19.76 13.76
C ALA A 217 11.23 18.58 13.23
N PRO A 218 11.56 17.58 14.09
CA PRO A 218 12.16 16.33 13.64
C PRO A 218 11.30 15.65 12.57
N GLN A 219 11.95 15.15 11.51
CA GLN A 219 11.25 14.48 10.41
C GLN A 219 11.90 13.15 10.04
N ALA A 220 11.10 12.27 9.46
CA ALA A 220 11.62 11.07 8.84
C ALA A 220 12.55 11.43 7.68
N THR A 221 13.55 10.59 7.45
CA THR A 221 14.42 10.71 6.27
C THR A 221 13.61 10.39 5.02
N LEU A 222 13.68 11.25 4.00
CA LEU A 222 12.95 11.14 2.74
C LEU A 222 13.92 11.17 1.55
N GLU A 223 13.52 10.53 0.46
CA GLU A 223 14.20 10.53 -0.84
C GLU A 223 13.40 11.33 -1.88
N ASP A 224 14.01 11.56 -3.03
CA ASP A 224 13.39 12.22 -4.18
C ASP A 224 12.97 13.69 -3.92
N MET A 225 13.65 14.36 -2.98
CA MET A 225 13.40 15.78 -2.69
C MET A 225 13.97 16.68 -3.78
N LEU A 226 13.54 17.95 -3.79
CA LEU A 226 14.20 18.99 -4.60
C LEU A 226 15.63 19.18 -4.11
N GLN A 227 16.58 19.35 -5.02
CA GLN A 227 17.99 19.50 -4.69
C GLN A 227 18.56 20.86 -5.13
N ASN A 228 17.93 21.52 -6.11
CA ASN A 228 18.44 22.74 -6.72
C ASN A 228 17.30 23.52 -7.42
N PRO A 229 17.52 24.77 -7.85
CA PRO A 229 16.51 25.58 -8.56
C PRO A 229 16.01 24.98 -9.87
N HIS A 230 16.84 24.17 -10.56
CA HIS A 230 16.41 23.49 -11.77
C HIS A 230 15.33 22.44 -11.47
N ASP A 231 15.44 21.71 -10.35
CA ASP A 231 14.40 20.78 -9.91
C ASP A 231 13.09 21.50 -9.57
N GLU A 232 13.16 22.71 -8.98
CA GLU A 232 11.98 23.56 -8.81
C GLU A 232 11.30 23.90 -10.14
N ASP A 233 12.10 24.28 -11.15
CA ASP A 233 11.59 24.64 -12.47
C ASP A 233 10.97 23.40 -13.17
N LEU A 234 11.60 22.23 -13.04
CA LEU A 234 11.04 20.96 -13.54
C LEU A 234 9.74 20.60 -12.79
N PHE A 235 9.70 20.75 -11.47
CA PHE A 235 8.49 20.51 -10.69
C PHE A 235 7.36 21.44 -11.14
N VAL A 236 7.61 22.74 -11.25
CA VAL A 236 6.62 23.71 -11.78
C VAL A 236 6.18 23.31 -13.20
N TYR A 237 7.11 22.95 -14.07
CA TYR A 237 6.81 22.60 -15.46
C TYR A 237 5.89 21.38 -15.57
N TYR A 238 6.18 20.28 -14.87
CA TYR A 238 5.43 19.04 -14.99
C TYR A 238 4.16 19.00 -14.12
N ALA A 239 4.19 19.59 -12.92
CA ALA A 239 3.07 19.59 -11.99
C ALA A 239 2.00 20.65 -12.32
N THR A 240 2.35 21.71 -13.10
CA THR A 240 1.35 22.71 -13.52
C THR A 240 0.30 22.07 -14.43
N ALA A 241 -0.96 22.12 -13.99
CA ALA A 241 -2.12 21.64 -14.72
C ALA A 241 -3.08 22.79 -15.06
N GLN A 242 -3.90 22.61 -16.08
CA GLN A 242 -5.05 23.43 -16.41
C GLN A 242 -6.32 22.64 -16.13
N LEU A 243 -7.15 23.09 -15.18
CA LEU A 243 -8.48 22.51 -15.01
C LEU A 243 -9.36 22.80 -16.22
N ALA A 244 -10.20 21.83 -16.57
CA ALA A 244 -11.17 21.98 -17.64
C ALA A 244 -12.38 21.10 -17.37
N THR A 245 -13.52 21.48 -17.93
CA THR A 245 -14.67 20.58 -18.07
C THR A 245 -14.73 20.02 -19.50
N VAL A 246 -15.16 18.76 -19.61
CA VAL A 246 -15.32 18.05 -20.88
C VAL A 246 -16.76 17.54 -20.96
N ASP A 247 -17.49 17.93 -21.98
CA ASP A 247 -18.80 17.33 -22.27
C ASP A 247 -18.60 15.92 -22.82
N ALA A 248 -19.14 14.93 -22.15
CA ALA A 248 -18.90 13.52 -22.46
C ALA A 248 -19.52 13.05 -23.79
N ALA A 249 -20.49 13.78 -24.35
CA ALA A 249 -21.14 13.42 -25.61
C ALA A 249 -20.44 14.04 -26.84
N SER A 250 -20.07 15.32 -26.71
CA SER A 250 -19.47 16.08 -27.81
C SER A 250 -17.95 16.15 -27.80
N GLY A 251 -17.33 15.82 -26.64
CA GLY A 251 -15.90 16.03 -26.41
C GLY A 251 -15.50 17.50 -26.24
N LYS A 252 -16.46 18.44 -26.15
CA LYS A 252 -16.17 19.87 -26.03
C LYS A 252 -15.45 20.15 -24.71
N VAL A 253 -14.27 20.79 -24.81
CA VAL A 253 -13.44 21.22 -23.69
C VAL A 253 -13.70 22.68 -23.35
N THR A 254 -13.91 22.99 -22.07
CA THR A 254 -14.02 24.37 -21.56
C THR A 254 -13.04 24.54 -20.41
N LEU A 255 -12.11 25.50 -20.53
CA LEU A 255 -11.10 25.73 -19.51
C LEU A 255 -11.71 26.35 -18.25
N VAL A 256 -11.19 25.97 -17.09
CA VAL A 256 -11.62 26.46 -15.78
C VAL A 256 -10.44 27.15 -15.10
N GLY A 257 -10.56 28.43 -14.82
CA GLY A 257 -9.55 29.24 -14.14
C GLY A 257 -8.21 29.36 -14.88
N LYS A 258 -7.17 29.64 -14.13
CA LYS A 258 -5.78 29.75 -14.61
C LYS A 258 -5.01 28.48 -14.33
N PRO A 259 -3.97 28.16 -15.14
CA PRO A 259 -3.06 27.07 -14.82
C PRO A 259 -2.37 27.28 -13.48
N GLY A 260 -2.17 26.19 -12.72
CA GLY A 260 -1.46 26.20 -11.43
C GLY A 260 -0.99 24.78 -11.06
N ILE A 261 -0.24 24.65 -10.00
CA ILE A 261 0.10 23.34 -9.42
C ILE A 261 -1.12 22.87 -8.60
N ILE A 262 -2.06 22.23 -9.28
CA ILE A 262 -3.32 21.77 -8.67
C ILE A 262 -3.08 20.44 -7.98
N GLU A 263 -3.02 20.45 -6.63
CA GLU A 263 -2.93 19.23 -5.84
C GLU A 263 -4.23 18.41 -5.90
N SER A 264 -5.37 19.10 -5.82
CA SER A 264 -6.68 18.47 -5.95
C SER A 264 -7.76 19.46 -6.40
N ALA A 265 -8.77 18.95 -7.10
CA ALA A 265 -10.01 19.68 -7.41
C ALA A 265 -11.18 18.72 -7.23
N ARG A 266 -12.19 19.12 -6.44
CA ARG A 266 -13.36 18.28 -6.11
C ARG A 266 -14.65 19.07 -6.32
N VAL A 267 -15.55 18.52 -7.13
CA VAL A 267 -16.84 19.15 -7.39
C VAL A 267 -17.75 19.04 -6.17
N SER A 268 -18.48 20.11 -5.86
CA SER A 268 -19.51 20.11 -4.82
C SER A 268 -20.67 19.17 -5.18
N PRO A 269 -21.44 18.64 -4.20
CA PRO A 269 -22.60 17.80 -4.50
C PRO A 269 -23.63 18.48 -5.39
N GLY A 270 -23.77 19.81 -5.31
CA GLY A 270 -24.64 20.59 -6.18
C GLY A 270 -24.09 20.84 -7.58
N GLY A 271 -22.83 20.46 -7.85
CA GLY A 271 -22.21 20.57 -9.18
C GLY A 271 -21.85 21.98 -9.63
N LYS A 272 -21.91 22.98 -8.74
CA LYS A 272 -21.72 24.40 -9.09
C LYS A 272 -20.40 24.98 -8.62
N ASP A 273 -19.78 24.36 -7.61
CA ASP A 273 -18.58 24.84 -6.96
C ASP A 273 -17.51 23.75 -6.97
N LEU A 274 -16.25 24.18 -6.99
CA LEU A 274 -15.07 23.34 -6.92
C LEU A 274 -14.28 23.68 -5.65
N LEU A 275 -13.94 22.68 -4.86
CA LEU A 275 -12.93 22.81 -3.81
C LEU A 275 -11.58 22.51 -4.43
N VAL A 276 -10.73 23.53 -4.55
CA VAL A 276 -9.43 23.46 -5.25
C VAL A 276 -8.30 23.72 -4.26
N THR A 277 -7.30 22.86 -4.29
CA THR A 277 -6.05 23.04 -3.54
C THR A 277 -4.93 23.30 -4.52
N THR A 278 -4.26 24.47 -4.37
CA THR A 278 -3.17 24.91 -5.24
C THR A 278 -1.88 25.06 -4.45
N ILE A 279 -0.81 24.39 -4.86
CA ILE A 279 0.53 24.51 -4.28
C ILE A 279 1.21 25.73 -4.86
N HIS A 280 1.98 26.45 -4.01
CA HIS A 280 2.75 27.62 -4.43
C HIS A 280 4.10 27.70 -3.72
N LYS A 281 5.01 28.53 -4.23
CA LYS A 281 6.31 28.86 -3.59
C LYS A 281 6.12 29.58 -2.24
N PRO A 282 7.12 29.46 -1.32
CA PRO A 282 8.42 28.82 -1.49
C PRO A 282 8.32 27.29 -1.33
N PHE A 283 9.07 26.54 -2.16
CA PHE A 283 9.18 25.10 -2.03
C PHE A 283 10.25 24.72 -1.00
N SER A 284 10.24 23.45 -0.57
CA SER A 284 11.21 22.92 0.37
C SER A 284 12.12 21.87 -0.28
N TYR A 285 13.40 21.88 0.12
CA TYR A 285 14.37 20.85 -0.25
C TYR A 285 14.43 19.68 0.75
N LEU A 286 13.69 19.82 1.89
CA LEU A 286 13.65 18.80 2.96
C LEU A 286 12.32 18.05 3.03
N HIS A 287 11.27 18.59 2.40
CA HIS A 287 9.91 18.07 2.48
C HIS A 287 9.39 17.70 1.10
N ALA A 288 8.53 16.69 1.04
CA ALA A 288 7.79 16.37 -0.18
C ALA A 288 6.71 17.43 -0.46
N TYR A 289 6.24 17.50 -1.70
CA TYR A 289 5.24 18.47 -2.15
C TYR A 289 3.97 18.55 -1.29
N ARG A 290 3.62 17.46 -0.62
CA ARG A 290 2.44 17.40 0.27
C ARG A 290 2.53 18.37 1.44
N SER A 291 3.74 18.69 1.88
CA SER A 291 4.00 19.66 2.95
C SER A 291 4.26 21.07 2.43
N PHE A 292 4.25 21.30 1.11
CA PHE A 292 4.51 22.64 0.55
C PHE A 292 3.36 23.60 0.85
N PRO A 293 3.65 24.92 0.85
CA PRO A 293 2.63 25.94 0.99
C PRO A 293 1.51 25.78 -0.04
N LYS A 294 0.28 25.90 0.40
CA LYS A 294 -0.90 25.71 -0.46
C LYS A 294 -2.08 26.58 -0.05
N ASP A 295 -2.84 27.00 -1.04
CA ASP A 295 -4.12 27.65 -0.87
C ASP A 295 -5.25 26.65 -1.11
N VAL A 296 -6.25 26.64 -0.23
CA VAL A 296 -7.48 25.86 -0.36
C VAL A 296 -8.63 26.82 -0.58
N GLU A 297 -9.27 26.74 -1.73
CA GLU A 297 -10.22 27.72 -2.21
C GLU A 297 -11.48 27.03 -2.78
N VAL A 298 -12.62 27.74 -2.67
CA VAL A 298 -13.82 27.41 -3.42
C VAL A 298 -13.84 28.28 -4.68
N TRP A 299 -13.92 27.61 -5.85
CA TRP A 299 -14.08 28.28 -7.13
C TRP A 299 -15.46 27.98 -7.74
N ASP A 300 -15.99 28.90 -8.55
CA ASP A 300 -17.08 28.58 -9.45
C ASP A 300 -16.58 27.81 -10.69
N LEU A 301 -17.48 27.35 -11.54
CA LEU A 301 -17.12 26.61 -12.74
C LEU A 301 -16.40 27.44 -13.83
N THR A 302 -16.29 28.77 -13.68
CA THR A 302 -15.46 29.63 -14.53
C THR A 302 -14.02 29.70 -14.03
N GLY A 303 -13.79 29.19 -12.79
CA GLY A 303 -12.50 29.26 -12.10
C GLY A 303 -12.29 30.58 -11.36
N LYS A 304 -13.36 31.34 -11.11
CA LYS A 304 -13.32 32.50 -10.23
C LYS A 304 -13.39 32.04 -8.78
N MET A 305 -12.44 32.51 -7.94
CA MET A 305 -12.49 32.26 -6.51
C MET A 305 -13.73 32.90 -5.88
N VAL A 306 -14.52 32.07 -5.21
CA VAL A 306 -15.71 32.46 -4.43
C VAL A 306 -15.33 32.68 -2.96
N HIS A 307 -14.51 31.77 -2.41
CA HIS A 307 -14.12 31.81 -1.01
C HIS A 307 -12.74 31.20 -0.80
N LYS A 308 -11.91 31.78 0.05
CA LYS A 308 -10.63 31.21 0.48
C LYS A 308 -10.82 30.53 1.83
N VAL A 309 -10.70 29.21 1.84
CA VAL A 309 -10.90 28.37 3.04
C VAL A 309 -9.67 28.40 3.94
N ALA A 310 -8.48 28.24 3.35
CA ALA A 310 -7.23 28.23 4.08
C ALA A 310 -6.06 28.66 3.20
N SER A 311 -5.03 29.26 3.84
CA SER A 311 -3.69 29.40 3.30
C SER A 311 -2.77 28.64 4.24
N VAL A 312 -2.33 27.47 3.79
CA VAL A 312 -1.51 26.55 4.59
C VAL A 312 -0.04 26.86 4.34
N PRO A 313 0.74 27.22 5.36
CA PRO A 313 2.17 27.45 5.22
C PRO A 313 2.93 26.12 5.02
N LEU A 314 4.23 26.18 4.79
CA LEU A 314 5.09 24.99 4.80
C LEU A 314 4.93 24.23 6.12
N GLU A 315 4.67 22.93 6.05
CA GLU A 315 4.43 22.08 7.22
C GLU A 315 5.75 21.55 7.84
N ASP A 316 6.69 22.46 8.12
CA ASP A 316 8.02 22.16 8.67
C ASP A 316 8.08 22.15 10.22
N LYS A 317 6.97 22.51 10.88
CA LYS A 317 6.87 22.62 12.35
C LYS A 317 5.91 21.61 12.98
N VAL A 318 5.39 20.67 12.18
CA VAL A 318 4.47 19.64 12.70
C VAL A 318 5.25 18.63 13.55
N PRO A 319 4.93 18.45 14.85
CA PRO A 319 5.64 17.50 15.71
C PRO A 319 5.50 16.06 15.23
N ILE A 320 6.42 15.19 15.59
CA ILE A 320 6.27 13.74 15.38
C ILE A 320 4.96 13.27 16.04
N ASN A 321 4.11 12.60 15.27
CA ASN A 321 2.73 12.22 15.64
C ASN A 321 1.79 13.39 15.91
N GLY A 322 2.18 14.60 15.61
CA GLY A 322 1.33 15.78 15.64
C GLY A 322 0.50 15.94 14.38
N VAL A 323 -0.27 17.02 14.37
CA VAL A 323 -1.03 17.48 13.20
C VAL A 323 -0.86 18.99 13.04
N MET A 324 -1.08 19.49 11.84
CA MET A 324 -1.13 20.95 11.61
C MET A 324 -2.26 21.60 12.40
N THR A 325 -2.07 22.87 12.79
CA THR A 325 -3.02 23.60 13.63
C THR A 325 -4.19 24.22 12.88
N GLY A 326 -4.02 24.53 11.60
CA GLY A 326 -5.05 25.10 10.75
C GLY A 326 -6.09 24.09 10.24
N PRO A 327 -6.96 24.54 9.32
CA PRO A 327 -7.96 23.68 8.69
C PRO A 327 -7.30 22.49 7.98
N ARG A 328 -7.74 21.29 8.32
CA ARG A 328 -7.31 20.03 7.71
C ARG A 328 -8.49 19.12 7.41
N ASN A 329 -8.31 18.10 6.56
CA ASN A 329 -9.38 17.20 6.13
C ASN A 329 -10.59 17.96 5.55
N ILE A 330 -10.30 19.01 4.78
CA ILE A 330 -11.33 19.86 4.18
C ILE A 330 -12.06 19.07 3.10
N GLN A 331 -13.39 18.99 3.20
CA GLN A 331 -14.21 18.22 2.27
C GLN A 331 -15.62 18.79 2.14
N TRP A 332 -16.30 18.40 1.07
CA TRP A 332 -17.72 18.67 0.92
C TRP A 332 -18.57 17.79 1.85
N ARG A 333 -19.60 18.34 2.45
CA ARG A 333 -20.69 17.57 3.06
C ARG A 333 -21.51 16.94 1.93
N LEU A 334 -21.60 15.60 1.92
CA LEU A 334 -22.03 14.84 0.73
C LEU A 334 -23.50 15.03 0.33
N ASN A 335 -24.36 15.38 1.27
CA ASN A 335 -25.80 15.44 1.12
C ASN A 335 -26.36 16.87 1.14
N GLU A 336 -25.47 17.87 1.03
CA GLU A 336 -25.82 19.28 0.87
C GLU A 336 -25.17 19.86 -0.39
N PRO A 337 -25.83 20.77 -1.11
CA PRO A 337 -25.34 21.25 -2.41
C PRO A 337 -23.93 21.84 -2.36
N ALA A 338 -23.60 22.60 -1.31
CA ALA A 338 -22.29 23.24 -1.14
C ALA A 338 -22.08 23.64 0.33
N THR A 339 -21.74 22.68 1.17
CA THR A 339 -21.33 22.91 2.55
C THR A 339 -19.96 22.26 2.77
N LEU A 340 -19.00 23.02 3.26
CA LEU A 340 -17.67 22.56 3.64
C LEU A 340 -17.70 21.99 5.05
N LEU A 341 -16.88 20.96 5.27
CA LEU A 341 -16.52 20.44 6.59
C LEU A 341 -14.99 20.38 6.69
N TRP A 342 -14.44 20.71 7.86
CA TRP A 342 -13.02 20.55 8.14
C TRP A 342 -12.75 20.36 9.62
N VAL A 343 -11.53 20.01 9.96
CA VAL A 343 -11.08 19.73 11.34
C VAL A 343 -9.97 20.69 11.71
N GLU A 344 -9.96 21.16 12.96
CA GLU A 344 -8.89 21.98 13.53
C GLU A 344 -8.43 21.40 14.87
N ALA A 345 -7.13 21.48 15.12
CA ALA A 345 -6.54 21.06 16.40
C ALA A 345 -6.74 22.11 17.49
N LEU A 346 -7.15 21.67 18.68
CA LEU A 346 -7.34 22.51 19.88
C LEU A 346 -6.16 22.40 20.86
N ASP A 347 -5.26 21.42 20.63
CA ASP A 347 -4.07 21.17 21.44
C ASP A 347 -2.78 21.72 20.83
N GLY A 348 -2.91 22.62 19.84
CA GLY A 348 -1.77 23.13 19.09
C GLY A 348 -1.12 22.10 18.17
N GLY A 349 -1.83 21.00 17.87
CA GLY A 349 -1.33 19.91 17.04
C GLY A 349 -0.34 18.97 17.73
N ASP A 350 -0.02 19.18 18.99
CA ASP A 350 0.93 18.35 19.75
C ASP A 350 0.21 17.50 20.81
N LEU A 351 0.34 16.18 20.68
CA LEU A 351 -0.26 15.23 21.62
C LEU A 351 0.27 15.32 23.06
N LYS A 352 1.39 16.00 23.29
CA LYS A 352 1.95 16.26 24.62
C LYS A 352 1.11 17.25 25.41
N ASN A 353 0.37 18.14 24.73
CA ASN A 353 -0.48 19.12 25.39
C ASN A 353 -1.75 18.42 25.91
N SER A 354 -2.03 18.64 27.21
CA SER A 354 -3.24 18.12 27.84
C SER A 354 -4.39 19.11 27.69
N VAL A 355 -5.43 18.71 27.00
CA VAL A 355 -6.64 19.52 26.75
C VAL A 355 -7.89 18.65 26.88
N PRO A 356 -9.05 19.21 27.21
CA PRO A 356 -10.29 18.43 27.33
C PRO A 356 -10.80 17.89 25.98
N TYR A 357 -10.54 18.61 24.89
CA TYR A 357 -10.85 18.19 23.52
C TYR A 357 -9.64 18.48 22.63
N ARG A 358 -9.26 17.53 21.81
CA ARG A 358 -8.08 17.65 20.94
C ARG A 358 -8.41 18.26 19.59
N ASP A 359 -9.60 17.98 19.07
CA ASP A 359 -10.00 18.47 17.75
C ASP A 359 -11.46 18.96 17.76
N ARG A 360 -11.76 19.91 16.86
CA ARG A 360 -13.10 20.34 16.53
C ARG A 360 -13.40 20.17 15.04
N ILE A 361 -14.64 19.88 14.73
CA ILE A 361 -15.16 19.82 13.36
C ILE A 361 -15.99 21.07 13.12
N LEU A 362 -15.73 21.76 12.02
CA LEU A 362 -16.40 22.99 11.61
C LEU A 362 -17.16 22.78 10.30
N ALA A 363 -18.25 23.49 10.13
CA ALA A 363 -19.08 23.51 8.92
C ALA A 363 -19.28 24.94 8.42
N LEU A 364 -19.23 25.14 7.09
CA LEU A 364 -19.52 26.41 6.43
C LEU A 364 -20.32 26.17 5.15
N ALA A 365 -21.55 26.63 5.12
CA ALA A 365 -22.43 26.50 3.97
C ALA A 365 -22.28 27.67 2.98
N ALA A 366 -22.57 27.42 1.70
CA ALA A 366 -22.71 28.50 0.72
C ALA A 366 -23.75 29.54 1.19
N PRO A 367 -23.51 30.84 0.91
CA PRO A 367 -22.50 31.43 0.01
C PRO A 367 -21.12 31.66 0.68
N PHE A 368 -20.78 30.98 1.77
CA PHE A 368 -19.50 31.03 2.49
C PHE A 368 -19.13 32.37 3.11
N THR A 369 -20.12 33.19 3.40
CA THR A 369 -19.96 34.56 3.97
C THR A 369 -20.17 34.60 5.48
N GLY A 370 -20.68 33.51 6.07
CA GLY A 370 -20.91 33.41 7.52
C GLY A 370 -19.67 32.94 8.28
N GLU A 371 -19.79 32.95 9.62
CA GLU A 371 -18.79 32.32 10.48
C GLU A 371 -18.94 30.79 10.45
N PRO A 372 -17.84 30.02 10.45
CA PRO A 372 -17.89 28.57 10.53
C PRO A 372 -18.57 28.13 11.83
N ARG A 373 -19.52 27.22 11.70
CA ARG A 373 -20.25 26.63 12.84
C ARG A 373 -19.53 25.38 13.36
N GLU A 374 -19.26 25.34 14.67
CA GLU A 374 -18.76 24.11 15.30
C GLU A 374 -19.87 23.05 15.34
N VAL A 375 -19.58 21.86 14.81
CA VAL A 375 -20.58 20.77 14.69
C VAL A 375 -20.24 19.58 15.58
N PHE A 376 -18.98 19.38 15.94
CA PHE A 376 -18.55 18.31 16.84
C PHE A 376 -17.14 18.57 17.41
N LYS A 377 -16.86 18.01 18.59
CA LYS A 377 -15.52 17.94 19.20
C LYS A 377 -15.15 16.52 19.55
N THR A 378 -13.88 16.16 19.35
CA THR A 378 -13.33 14.88 19.79
C THR A 378 -12.41 15.06 20.99
N GLN A 379 -12.53 14.21 22.01
CA GLN A 379 -11.67 14.24 23.20
C GLN A 379 -10.26 13.71 22.87
N GLN A 380 -10.18 12.75 21.95
CA GLN A 380 -8.94 12.24 21.43
C GLN A 380 -8.70 12.78 20.01
N ARG A 381 -7.55 12.41 19.39
CA ARG A 381 -7.26 12.86 18.03
C ARG A 381 -8.31 12.34 17.06
N PHE A 382 -8.87 13.24 16.23
CA PHE A 382 -9.81 12.89 15.17
C PHE A 382 -9.25 11.78 14.26
N GLY A 383 -9.99 10.68 14.15
CA GLY A 383 -9.63 9.51 13.37
C GLY A 383 -10.33 9.40 12.02
N GLY A 384 -11.49 10.06 11.87
CA GLY A 384 -12.26 10.03 10.63
C GLY A 384 -13.72 10.38 10.81
N MET A 385 -14.41 10.64 9.70
CA MET A 385 -15.84 10.90 9.66
C MET A 385 -16.47 10.25 8.43
N GLN A 386 -17.57 9.54 8.62
CA GLN A 386 -18.37 8.95 7.57
C GLN A 386 -19.80 9.55 7.65
N LEU A 387 -20.25 10.14 6.54
CA LEU A 387 -21.56 10.79 6.44
C LEU A 387 -22.61 9.81 5.95
N PHE A 388 -23.82 9.97 6.41
CA PHE A 388 -24.98 9.26 5.88
C PHE A 388 -25.48 9.93 4.58
N ALA A 389 -26.19 9.16 3.76
CA ALA A 389 -26.69 9.66 2.48
C ALA A 389 -27.76 10.76 2.65
N LYS A 390 -28.41 10.83 3.80
CA LYS A 390 -29.48 11.81 4.10
C LYS A 390 -29.33 12.37 5.51
N GLY A 391 -29.82 13.62 5.71
CA GLY A 391 -29.85 14.28 7.03
C GLY A 391 -28.44 14.65 7.55
N GLY A 392 -28.38 15.08 8.81
CA GLY A 392 -27.16 15.53 9.49
C GLY A 392 -26.31 14.43 10.11
N MET A 393 -26.76 13.18 10.05
CA MET A 393 -26.10 12.09 10.76
C MET A 393 -24.72 11.78 10.23
N ALA A 394 -23.79 11.49 11.14
CA ALA A 394 -22.41 11.09 10.87
C ALA A 394 -21.91 10.08 11.91
N LEU A 395 -21.05 9.17 11.48
CA LEU A 395 -20.17 8.43 12.37
C LEU A 395 -18.83 9.17 12.42
N VAL A 396 -18.47 9.64 13.61
CA VAL A 396 -17.18 10.33 13.85
C VAL A 396 -16.34 9.46 14.76
N SER A 397 -15.09 9.22 14.39
CA SER A 397 -14.16 8.47 15.21
C SER A 397 -13.03 9.35 15.75
N ASP A 398 -12.58 9.00 16.95
CA ASP A 398 -11.34 9.48 17.53
C ASP A 398 -10.48 8.31 18.03
N SER A 399 -9.19 8.55 18.20
CA SER A 399 -8.27 7.52 18.65
C SER A 399 -7.24 8.03 19.64
N GLU A 400 -6.90 7.18 20.60
CA GLU A 400 -5.80 7.40 21.51
C GLU A 400 -4.64 6.47 21.17
N ARG A 401 -3.48 7.06 20.91
CA ARG A 401 -2.31 6.30 20.45
C ARG A 401 -1.79 5.33 21.55
N LYS A 402 -1.74 5.76 22.80
CA LYS A 402 -1.13 4.97 23.87
C LYS A 402 -1.94 3.70 24.19
N THR A 403 -3.25 3.83 24.32
CA THR A 403 -4.15 2.70 24.60
C THR A 403 -4.56 1.96 23.33
N ARG A 404 -4.34 2.56 22.15
CA ARG A 404 -4.83 2.13 20.84
C ARG A 404 -6.37 2.02 20.79
N ILE A 405 -7.06 2.67 21.70
CA ILE A 405 -8.53 2.70 21.70
C ILE A 405 -9.02 3.64 20.60
N VAL A 406 -9.88 3.12 19.75
CA VAL A 406 -10.68 3.85 18.78
C VAL A 406 -12.11 3.89 19.27
N ARG A 407 -12.68 5.10 19.34
CA ARG A 407 -14.09 5.32 19.68
C ARG A 407 -14.81 5.84 18.44
N THR A 408 -16.02 5.36 18.23
CA THR A 408 -16.90 5.82 17.13
C THR A 408 -18.19 6.33 17.72
N PHE A 409 -18.52 7.57 17.39
CA PHE A 409 -19.72 8.26 17.86
C PHE A 409 -20.69 8.46 16.70
N LEU A 410 -21.98 8.22 16.96
CA LEU A 410 -23.07 8.69 16.11
C LEU A 410 -23.47 10.09 16.59
N THR A 411 -23.45 11.07 15.69
CA THR A 411 -23.82 12.45 15.98
C THR A 411 -24.64 13.05 14.84
N ASP A 412 -25.44 14.07 15.15
CA ASP A 412 -26.12 14.87 14.15
C ASP A 412 -25.40 16.21 13.98
N LEU A 413 -24.78 16.44 12.82
CA LEU A 413 -24.05 17.66 12.52
C LEU A 413 -24.96 18.90 12.44
N ASP A 414 -26.28 18.71 12.28
CA ASP A 414 -27.27 19.80 12.27
C ASP A 414 -27.74 20.15 13.67
N LYS A 415 -27.62 19.25 14.64
CA LYS A 415 -28.00 19.40 16.05
C LYS A 415 -26.80 19.07 16.95
N PRO A 416 -25.79 19.95 17.03
CA PRO A 416 -24.63 19.73 17.88
C PRO A 416 -25.03 19.50 19.34
N GLY A 417 -24.36 18.52 19.98
CA GLY A 417 -24.58 18.15 21.40
C GLY A 417 -25.10 16.74 21.62
N ASP A 418 -25.85 16.18 20.67
CA ASP A 418 -26.36 14.81 20.74
C ASP A 418 -25.39 13.80 20.11
N ALA A 419 -24.33 13.43 20.85
CA ALA A 419 -23.39 12.41 20.40
C ALA A 419 -23.51 11.15 21.26
N ARG A 420 -23.64 10.01 20.60
CA ARG A 420 -23.78 8.72 21.25
C ARG A 420 -22.61 7.81 20.85
N LEU A 421 -21.88 7.31 21.86
CA LEU A 421 -20.85 6.31 21.63
C LEU A 421 -21.48 5.02 21.09
N ILE A 422 -21.04 4.58 19.90
CA ILE A 422 -21.49 3.35 19.27
C ILE A 422 -20.49 2.23 19.56
N TRP A 423 -19.20 2.43 19.23
CA TRP A 423 -18.14 1.46 19.46
C TRP A 423 -16.95 2.08 20.19
N SER A 424 -16.32 1.28 21.05
CA SER A 424 -15.05 1.58 21.68
C SER A 424 -14.24 0.28 21.78
N ARG A 425 -13.11 0.21 21.09
CA ARG A 425 -12.26 -1.00 21.06
C ARG A 425 -10.80 -0.68 20.86
N ASN A 426 -9.93 -1.58 21.25
CA ASN A 426 -8.55 -1.55 20.78
C ASN A 426 -8.53 -1.80 19.26
N GLN A 427 -7.88 -0.93 18.48
CA GLN A 427 -7.82 -1.06 17.01
C GLN A 427 -7.11 -2.35 16.55
N GLN A 428 -6.28 -2.95 17.40
CA GLN A 428 -5.59 -4.21 17.12
C GLN A 428 -6.44 -5.44 17.50
N ASP A 429 -7.53 -5.27 18.24
CA ASP A 429 -8.45 -6.35 18.57
C ASP A 429 -9.30 -6.72 17.35
N ARG A 430 -8.88 -7.78 16.67
CA ARG A 430 -9.51 -8.27 15.45
C ARG A 430 -10.76 -9.10 15.71
N TYR A 431 -10.79 -9.79 16.87
CA TYR A 431 -11.91 -10.68 17.21
C TYR A 431 -13.19 -9.91 17.55
N HIS A 432 -13.07 -8.67 18.03
CA HIS A 432 -14.19 -7.79 18.35
C HIS A 432 -14.35 -6.65 17.33
N ASP A 433 -13.82 -6.82 16.09
CA ASP A 433 -14.01 -5.83 15.03
C ASP A 433 -15.46 -5.90 14.51
N PRO A 434 -16.27 -4.82 14.67
CA PRO A 434 -17.65 -4.81 14.22
C PRO A 434 -17.78 -4.76 12.69
N GLY A 435 -16.65 -4.62 11.98
CA GLY A 435 -16.62 -4.40 10.54
C GLY A 435 -16.76 -2.93 10.14
N THR A 436 -16.89 -2.73 8.85
CA THR A 436 -16.97 -1.40 8.22
C THR A 436 -18.37 -1.16 7.65
N PRO A 437 -18.95 0.03 7.86
CA PRO A 437 -20.23 0.39 7.24
C PRO A 437 -20.19 0.31 5.71
N ILE A 438 -21.15 -0.36 5.12
CA ILE A 438 -21.27 -0.47 3.67
C ILE A 438 -21.74 0.87 3.11
N GLY A 439 -21.09 1.33 2.06
CA GLY A 439 -21.33 2.60 1.41
C GLY A 439 -22.29 2.54 0.23
N LYS A 440 -22.90 3.68 -0.05
CA LYS A 440 -23.69 3.99 -1.25
C LYS A 440 -23.01 5.12 -2.02
N ALA A 441 -22.86 4.94 -3.33
CA ALA A 441 -22.30 5.98 -4.20
C ALA A 441 -23.29 7.18 -4.28
N MET A 442 -22.73 8.39 -4.16
CA MET A 442 -23.45 9.66 -4.30
C MET A 442 -23.22 10.25 -5.71
N PRO A 443 -24.11 11.14 -6.18
CA PRO A 443 -24.00 11.71 -7.52
C PRO A 443 -22.70 12.46 -7.82
N ASN A 444 -22.01 12.97 -6.81
CA ASN A 444 -20.70 13.62 -6.95
C ASN A 444 -19.52 12.65 -6.89
N GLY A 445 -19.75 11.33 -6.95
CA GLY A 445 -18.75 10.29 -6.89
C GLY A 445 -18.23 9.96 -5.49
N ALA A 446 -18.69 10.66 -4.44
CA ALA A 446 -18.37 10.32 -3.07
C ALA A 446 -19.17 9.11 -2.56
N THR A 447 -18.82 8.58 -1.40
CA THR A 447 -19.50 7.43 -0.79
C THR A 447 -20.07 7.84 0.56
N ALA A 448 -21.37 7.64 0.76
CA ALA A 448 -22.06 7.83 2.02
C ALA A 448 -22.43 6.48 2.64
N ILE A 449 -22.64 6.45 3.97
CA ILE A 449 -23.14 5.24 4.64
C ILE A 449 -24.54 4.90 4.08
N LEU A 450 -24.71 3.66 3.68
CA LEU A 450 -26.01 3.13 3.29
C LEU A 450 -26.85 2.87 4.55
N GLN A 451 -28.04 3.47 4.62
CA GLN A 451 -28.96 3.37 5.74
C GLN A 451 -30.33 2.85 5.28
N ASP A 452 -30.91 1.93 6.04
CA ASP A 452 -32.25 1.39 5.87
C ASP A 452 -33.04 1.52 7.20
N GLY A 453 -33.88 2.56 7.30
CA GLY A 453 -34.51 2.93 8.58
C GLY A 453 -33.43 3.28 9.62
N ASP A 454 -33.50 2.62 10.77
CA ASP A 454 -32.48 2.76 11.84
C ASP A 454 -31.29 1.83 11.66
N ASN A 455 -31.22 1.09 10.55
CA ASN A 455 -30.18 0.10 10.34
C ASN A 455 -29.11 0.60 9.36
N ILE A 456 -27.89 0.15 9.62
CA ILE A 456 -26.76 0.16 8.68
C ILE A 456 -26.28 -1.28 8.46
N PHE A 457 -25.50 -1.48 7.41
CA PHE A 457 -24.92 -2.79 7.10
C PHE A 457 -23.42 -2.74 7.32
N LEU A 458 -22.89 -3.76 7.98
CA LEU A 458 -21.46 -3.90 8.29
C LEU A 458 -20.90 -5.14 7.61
N ASN A 459 -19.75 -5.01 6.96
CA ASN A 459 -18.98 -6.15 6.50
C ASN A 459 -17.59 -6.15 7.12
N GLY A 460 -17.04 -7.32 7.36
CA GLY A 460 -15.73 -7.45 7.99
C GLY A 460 -15.09 -8.81 7.76
N ALA A 461 -13.84 -8.93 8.23
CA ALA A 461 -13.07 -10.16 8.11
C ALA A 461 -13.60 -11.29 8.99
N GLY A 462 -14.26 -10.96 10.11
CA GLY A 462 -14.76 -11.96 11.05
C GLY A 462 -13.65 -12.83 11.64
N ALA A 463 -12.56 -12.17 12.10
CA ALA A 463 -11.43 -12.89 12.67
C ALA A 463 -11.85 -13.73 13.88
N SER A 464 -11.28 -14.93 13.98
CA SER A 464 -11.58 -15.90 15.04
C SER A 464 -10.34 -16.75 15.36
N PRO A 465 -10.37 -17.53 16.44
CA PRO A 465 -9.28 -18.46 16.75
C PRO A 465 -9.02 -19.55 15.69
N THR A 466 -9.94 -19.75 14.74
CA THR A 466 -9.81 -20.72 13.63
C THR A 466 -9.46 -20.05 12.30
N GLY A 467 -9.37 -18.73 12.27
CA GLY A 467 -9.12 -17.90 11.10
C GLY A 467 -10.25 -16.92 10.81
N ASP A 468 -10.14 -16.23 9.70
CA ASP A 468 -11.12 -15.22 9.28
C ASP A 468 -12.36 -15.90 8.66
N HIS A 469 -13.56 -15.51 9.11
CA HIS A 469 -14.88 -15.90 8.59
C HIS A 469 -15.65 -14.64 8.18
N PRO A 470 -15.45 -14.10 6.98
CA PRO A 470 -16.09 -12.85 6.56
C PRO A 470 -17.59 -12.86 6.73
N PHE A 471 -18.15 -11.70 7.09
CA PHE A 471 -19.55 -11.56 7.45
C PHE A 471 -20.24 -10.35 6.82
N LEU A 472 -21.57 -10.38 6.84
CA LEU A 472 -22.49 -9.28 6.61
C LEU A 472 -23.46 -9.21 7.76
N ASP A 473 -23.44 -8.10 8.49
CA ASP A 473 -24.35 -7.85 9.60
C ASP A 473 -25.27 -6.65 9.30
N ARG A 474 -26.51 -6.72 9.80
CA ARG A 474 -27.40 -5.57 9.96
C ARG A 474 -27.27 -5.06 11.38
N PHE A 475 -26.88 -3.79 11.52
CA PHE A 475 -26.69 -3.16 12.82
C PHE A 475 -27.71 -2.04 13.02
N ASN A 476 -28.52 -2.15 14.11
CA ASN A 476 -29.50 -1.13 14.43
C ASN A 476 -28.85 -0.01 15.26
N LEU A 477 -28.87 1.20 14.72
CA LEU A 477 -28.27 2.37 15.36
C LEU A 477 -28.98 2.79 16.65
N ALA A 478 -30.30 2.55 16.79
CA ALA A 478 -31.05 2.92 17.97
C ALA A 478 -30.81 1.96 19.13
N THR A 479 -30.93 0.67 18.90
CA THR A 479 -30.84 -0.38 19.93
C THR A 479 -29.45 -0.94 20.11
N LYS A 480 -28.53 -0.71 19.15
CA LYS A 480 -27.19 -1.33 19.04
C LYS A 480 -27.23 -2.87 18.89
N GLN A 481 -28.35 -3.41 18.48
CA GLN A 481 -28.47 -4.84 18.19
C GLN A 481 -27.89 -5.17 16.82
N THR A 482 -27.26 -6.31 16.72
CA THR A 482 -26.67 -6.87 15.50
C THR A 482 -27.42 -8.11 15.08
N GLU A 483 -27.83 -8.19 13.82
CA GLU A 483 -28.40 -9.36 13.17
C GLU A 483 -27.42 -9.84 12.10
N ASN A 484 -26.98 -11.10 12.18
CA ASN A 484 -26.11 -11.68 11.16
C ASN A 484 -26.94 -12.10 9.94
N LEU A 485 -26.66 -11.48 8.79
CA LEU A 485 -27.30 -11.80 7.51
C LEU A 485 -26.51 -12.86 6.72
N PHE A 486 -25.19 -12.90 6.91
CA PHE A 486 -24.29 -13.83 6.25
C PHE A 486 -22.99 -13.97 7.04
N ARG A 487 -22.46 -15.21 7.08
CA ARG A 487 -21.11 -15.53 7.52
C ARG A 487 -20.53 -16.64 6.66
N SER A 488 -19.25 -16.48 6.28
CA SER A 488 -18.51 -17.54 5.55
C SER A 488 -18.49 -18.82 6.40
N ASP A 489 -18.73 -19.95 5.78
CA ASP A 489 -18.69 -21.28 6.41
C ASP A 489 -17.24 -21.74 6.66
N ASP A 490 -17.10 -22.94 7.26
CA ASP A 490 -15.81 -23.52 7.61
C ASP A 490 -15.07 -24.14 6.41
N ASP A 491 -15.72 -24.30 5.27
CA ASP A 491 -15.13 -24.92 4.08
C ASP A 491 -14.61 -23.89 3.08
N HIS A 492 -15.11 -22.66 3.14
CA HIS A 492 -14.82 -21.60 2.19
C HIS A 492 -14.33 -20.34 2.88
N PHE A 493 -13.66 -19.50 2.09
CA PHE A 493 -13.47 -18.09 2.39
C PHE A 493 -14.34 -17.29 1.44
N GLU A 494 -15.45 -16.73 1.95
CA GLU A 494 -16.40 -15.99 1.15
C GLU A 494 -16.63 -14.60 1.72
N SER A 495 -16.18 -13.58 0.98
CA SER A 495 -16.28 -12.18 1.38
C SER A 495 -17.41 -11.46 0.64
N VAL A 496 -18.10 -10.55 1.34
CA VAL A 496 -19.11 -9.68 0.72
C VAL A 496 -18.43 -8.57 -0.05
N VAL A 497 -18.78 -8.45 -1.34
CA VAL A 497 -18.24 -7.44 -2.25
C VAL A 497 -19.09 -6.17 -2.25
N ALA A 498 -20.42 -6.35 -2.35
CA ALA A 498 -21.36 -5.23 -2.30
C ALA A 498 -22.79 -5.73 -2.07
N LEU A 499 -23.65 -4.85 -1.55
CA LEU A 499 -25.09 -5.05 -1.60
C LEU A 499 -25.61 -4.75 -3.00
N LEU A 500 -26.55 -5.53 -3.51
CA LEU A 500 -27.20 -5.33 -4.80
C LEU A 500 -28.52 -4.55 -4.70
N ASP A 501 -29.04 -4.38 -3.49
CA ASP A 501 -30.15 -3.50 -3.15
C ASP A 501 -29.89 -2.79 -1.82
N ASP A 502 -30.71 -1.79 -1.51
CA ASP A 502 -30.50 -0.95 -0.33
C ASP A 502 -30.98 -1.58 0.99
N HIS A 503 -31.58 -2.78 0.95
CA HIS A 503 -32.14 -3.51 2.09
C HIS A 503 -31.36 -4.79 2.42
N ALA A 504 -30.25 -5.04 1.71
CA ALA A 504 -29.46 -6.29 1.78
C ALA A 504 -30.27 -7.57 1.50
N GLY A 505 -31.37 -7.45 0.73
CA GLY A 505 -32.13 -8.59 0.24
C GLY A 505 -31.33 -9.45 -0.76
N ARG A 506 -30.39 -8.81 -1.49
CA ARG A 506 -29.43 -9.48 -2.38
C ARG A 506 -28.07 -8.80 -2.24
N PHE A 507 -27.01 -9.62 -2.27
CA PHE A 507 -25.64 -9.12 -2.21
C PHE A 507 -24.70 -9.98 -3.07
N LEU A 508 -23.63 -9.39 -3.55
CA LEU A 508 -22.56 -10.03 -4.31
C LEU A 508 -21.46 -10.47 -3.36
N THR A 509 -21.05 -11.72 -3.48
CA THR A 509 -19.90 -12.26 -2.74
C THR A 509 -18.78 -12.72 -3.67
N ARG A 510 -17.58 -12.83 -3.14
CA ARG A 510 -16.44 -13.51 -3.75
C ARG A 510 -16.07 -14.69 -2.87
N ARG A 511 -16.25 -15.88 -3.40
CA ARG A 511 -16.06 -17.16 -2.71
C ARG A 511 -14.89 -17.90 -3.31
N GLU A 512 -14.10 -18.50 -2.45
CA GLU A 512 -12.95 -19.34 -2.77
C GLU A 512 -12.77 -20.44 -1.73
N SER A 513 -12.03 -21.51 -2.08
CA SER A 513 -11.56 -22.52 -1.14
C SER A 513 -10.10 -22.89 -1.51
N PRO A 514 -9.43 -23.74 -0.75
CA PRO A 514 -8.09 -24.22 -1.14
C PRO A 514 -8.02 -24.83 -2.54
N THR A 515 -9.14 -25.38 -3.03
CA THR A 515 -9.24 -26.08 -4.32
C THR A 515 -10.11 -25.37 -5.35
N GLU A 516 -10.96 -24.43 -4.94
CA GLU A 516 -11.85 -23.68 -5.82
C GLU A 516 -11.31 -22.25 -6.02
N PRO A 517 -11.04 -21.83 -7.28
CA PRO A 517 -10.56 -20.47 -7.52
C PRO A 517 -11.63 -19.44 -7.18
N PRO A 518 -11.22 -18.19 -6.84
CA PRO A 518 -12.15 -17.14 -6.51
C PRO A 518 -13.16 -16.87 -7.62
N ASN A 519 -14.45 -17.00 -7.30
CA ASN A 519 -15.56 -16.71 -8.18
C ASN A 519 -16.63 -15.88 -7.47
N TYR A 520 -17.47 -15.19 -8.27
CA TYR A 520 -18.48 -14.28 -7.75
C TYR A 520 -19.85 -14.90 -7.79
N TYR A 521 -20.62 -14.67 -6.71
CA TYR A 521 -21.95 -15.23 -6.53
C TYR A 521 -22.92 -14.15 -6.03
N VAL A 522 -24.17 -14.24 -6.48
CA VAL A 522 -25.28 -13.52 -5.85
C VAL A 522 -25.87 -14.38 -4.75
N ARG A 523 -26.09 -13.78 -3.60
CA ARG A 523 -26.73 -14.38 -2.45
C ARG A 523 -27.94 -13.59 -1.97
N THR A 524 -28.83 -14.28 -1.28
CA THR A 524 -29.85 -13.73 -0.39
C THR A 524 -29.56 -14.20 1.04
N PRO A 525 -30.00 -13.51 2.11
CA PRO A 525 -29.85 -13.99 3.48
C PRO A 525 -30.39 -15.41 3.63
N GLY A 526 -29.55 -16.34 4.13
CA GLY A 526 -29.91 -17.75 4.29
C GLY A 526 -30.08 -18.55 3.00
N GLY A 527 -29.94 -17.94 1.83
CA GLY A 527 -30.14 -18.57 0.52
C GLY A 527 -28.87 -19.22 -0.08
N SER A 528 -29.07 -20.13 -1.03
CA SER A 528 -27.99 -20.74 -1.79
C SER A 528 -27.34 -19.75 -2.77
N PRO A 529 -26.01 -19.85 -3.02
CA PRO A 529 -25.31 -18.98 -3.94
C PRO A 529 -25.69 -19.25 -5.40
N THR A 530 -25.86 -18.18 -6.19
CA THR A 530 -26.02 -18.25 -7.65
C THR A 530 -24.76 -17.68 -8.32
N ALA A 531 -24.08 -18.51 -9.13
CA ALA A 531 -22.81 -18.12 -9.76
C ALA A 531 -22.99 -17.01 -10.80
N VAL A 532 -22.17 -15.96 -10.70
CA VAL A 532 -22.02 -14.89 -11.67
C VAL A 532 -20.81 -15.12 -12.58
N THR A 533 -19.76 -15.74 -12.04
CA THR A 533 -18.54 -16.06 -12.80
C THR A 533 -18.17 -17.54 -12.64
N ARG A 534 -17.33 -18.04 -13.57
CA ARG A 534 -16.75 -19.39 -13.54
C ARG A 534 -15.32 -19.32 -14.04
N PHE A 535 -14.47 -18.56 -13.31
CA PHE A 535 -13.05 -18.48 -13.63
C PHE A 535 -12.37 -19.83 -13.38
N PRO A 536 -11.53 -20.29 -14.31
CA PRO A 536 -10.78 -21.54 -14.12
C PRO A 536 -9.64 -21.34 -13.12
N ASP A 537 -9.12 -22.44 -12.58
CA ASP A 537 -7.89 -22.44 -11.79
C ASP A 537 -6.69 -22.01 -12.66
N PRO A 538 -6.01 -20.88 -12.32
CA PRO A 538 -4.87 -20.42 -13.10
C PRO A 538 -3.58 -21.22 -12.82
N GLN A 539 -3.51 -21.96 -11.71
CA GLN A 539 -2.30 -22.63 -11.23
C GLN A 539 -2.59 -24.05 -10.71
N PRO A 540 -3.09 -24.97 -11.55
CA PRO A 540 -3.48 -26.31 -11.09
C PRO A 540 -2.33 -27.12 -10.49
N SER A 541 -1.08 -26.85 -10.86
CA SER A 541 0.11 -27.54 -10.33
C SER A 541 0.37 -27.31 -8.83
N VAL A 542 -0.22 -26.25 -8.23
CA VAL A 542 -0.03 -25.95 -6.80
C VAL A 542 -1.21 -26.42 -5.93
N ARG A 543 -2.24 -27.08 -6.51
CA ARG A 543 -3.46 -27.51 -5.76
C ARG A 543 -3.20 -28.58 -4.72
N GLY A 544 -2.16 -29.38 -4.89
CA GLY A 544 -1.76 -30.40 -3.93
C GLY A 544 -0.96 -29.89 -2.73
N ILE A 545 -0.59 -28.61 -2.69
CA ILE A 545 0.15 -28.02 -1.57
C ILE A 545 -0.71 -28.09 -0.30
N HIS A 546 -0.17 -28.77 0.74
CA HIS A 546 -0.83 -28.80 2.04
C HIS A 546 -0.70 -27.44 2.74
N LYS A 547 -1.79 -27.01 3.41
CA LYS A 547 -1.88 -25.71 4.09
C LYS A 547 -2.61 -25.88 5.42
N GLU A 548 -1.95 -25.51 6.53
CA GLU A 548 -2.46 -25.70 7.88
C GLU A 548 -2.15 -24.50 8.77
N LEU A 549 -3.10 -24.11 9.64
CA LEU A 549 -2.88 -23.16 10.72
C LEU A 549 -2.33 -23.90 11.93
N VAL A 550 -1.14 -23.57 12.35
CA VAL A 550 -0.47 -24.12 13.53
C VAL A 550 -0.43 -23.07 14.63
N LYS A 551 -0.94 -23.45 15.82
CA LYS A 551 -0.93 -22.59 17.03
C LYS A 551 0.01 -23.17 18.06
N TYR A 552 0.73 -22.29 18.75
CA TYR A 552 1.70 -22.65 19.78
C TYR A 552 1.89 -21.46 20.74
N LYS A 553 2.77 -21.59 21.72
CA LYS A 553 3.04 -20.54 22.69
C LYS A 553 4.53 -20.22 22.76
N ARG A 554 4.83 -18.95 22.95
CA ARG A 554 6.15 -18.50 23.40
C ARG A 554 6.36 -18.89 24.87
N ALA A 555 7.61 -18.94 25.31
CA ALA A 555 7.95 -19.40 26.68
C ALA A 555 7.32 -18.56 27.80
N ASP A 556 7.00 -17.30 27.55
CA ASP A 556 6.31 -16.39 28.47
C ASP A 556 4.77 -16.51 28.40
N GLY A 557 4.25 -17.45 27.61
CA GLY A 557 2.81 -17.75 27.50
C GLY A 557 2.07 -16.99 26.42
N VAL A 558 2.71 -16.09 25.65
CA VAL A 558 2.09 -15.39 24.53
C VAL A 558 1.69 -16.41 23.44
N ASP A 559 0.42 -16.35 23.01
CA ASP A 559 -0.08 -17.19 21.91
C ASP A 559 0.53 -16.76 20.59
N LEU A 560 0.97 -17.73 19.80
CA LEU A 560 1.59 -17.54 18.49
C LEU A 560 0.96 -18.46 17.47
N SER A 561 1.13 -18.13 16.18
CA SER A 561 0.70 -18.99 15.08
C SER A 561 1.56 -18.78 13.84
N PHE A 562 1.54 -19.79 12.95
CA PHE A 562 2.00 -19.65 11.57
C PHE A 562 1.07 -20.46 10.65
N THR A 563 1.09 -20.14 9.37
CA THR A 563 0.52 -21.00 8.35
C THR A 563 1.62 -21.91 7.81
N LEU A 564 1.48 -23.20 8.02
CA LEU A 564 2.39 -24.22 7.49
C LEU A 564 2.01 -24.56 6.06
N TYR A 565 2.98 -24.48 5.13
CA TYR A 565 2.86 -25.00 3.78
C TYR A 565 3.84 -26.14 3.56
N LEU A 566 3.35 -27.25 2.98
CA LEU A 566 4.16 -28.42 2.66
C LEU A 566 4.00 -28.81 1.18
N PRO A 567 5.05 -29.38 0.56
CA PRO A 567 4.99 -29.90 -0.81
C PRO A 567 3.84 -30.88 -0.99
N SER A 568 3.28 -30.95 -2.22
CA SER A 568 2.17 -31.84 -2.56
C SER A 568 2.47 -33.33 -2.39
N ASP A 569 3.75 -33.70 -2.46
CA ASP A 569 4.25 -35.07 -2.30
C ASP A 569 4.83 -35.37 -0.90
N TYR A 570 4.60 -34.46 0.06
CA TYR A 570 5.07 -34.61 1.43
C TYR A 570 4.54 -35.92 2.06
N LYS A 571 5.44 -36.66 2.70
CA LYS A 571 5.10 -37.87 3.47
C LYS A 571 5.23 -37.56 4.97
N PRO A 572 4.18 -37.80 5.77
CA PRO A 572 4.23 -37.57 7.22
C PRO A 572 5.43 -38.25 7.87
N GLY A 573 6.14 -37.50 8.73
CA GLY A 573 7.36 -37.92 9.40
C GLY A 573 8.64 -37.63 8.63
N THR A 574 8.58 -37.12 7.38
CA THR A 574 9.75 -36.65 6.64
C THR A 574 10.16 -35.28 7.14
N LYS A 575 11.38 -35.14 7.65
CA LYS A 575 11.91 -33.83 8.10
C LYS A 575 12.47 -33.06 6.92
N LEU A 576 11.84 -31.91 6.62
CA LEU A 576 12.18 -31.05 5.50
C LEU A 576 13.16 -29.92 5.90
N PRO A 577 13.97 -29.38 4.96
CA PRO A 577 14.50 -28.05 5.10
C PRO A 577 13.36 -27.07 5.23
N THR A 578 13.53 -26.03 6.05
CA THR A 578 12.41 -25.16 6.45
C THR A 578 12.77 -23.70 6.30
N LEU A 579 11.87 -22.93 5.74
CA LEU A 579 11.93 -21.46 5.70
C LEU A 579 10.95 -20.88 6.73
N VAL A 580 11.44 -20.02 7.63
CA VAL A 580 10.62 -19.14 8.47
C VAL A 580 10.50 -17.79 7.77
N TRP A 581 9.27 -17.38 7.45
CA TRP A 581 9.00 -16.08 6.83
C TRP A 581 8.07 -15.27 7.73
N ALA A 582 8.51 -14.07 8.15
CA ALA A 582 7.82 -13.30 9.16
C ALA A 582 7.98 -11.79 8.99
N TYR A 583 7.11 -11.06 9.68
CA TYR A 583 7.12 -9.60 9.78
C TYR A 583 6.68 -9.21 11.20
N PRO A 584 7.52 -8.56 12.01
CA PRO A 584 7.20 -8.18 13.39
C PRO A 584 6.12 -7.10 13.46
N TYR A 585 5.34 -7.13 14.54
CA TYR A 585 4.37 -6.08 14.89
C TYR A 585 4.37 -5.82 16.39
N GLU A 586 4.24 -4.56 16.79
CA GLU A 586 4.17 -4.17 18.18
C GLU A 586 2.72 -4.14 18.67
N TYR A 587 2.50 -4.69 19.90
CA TYR A 587 1.22 -4.78 20.57
C TYR A 587 1.28 -4.23 21.99
N ASN A 588 0.14 -3.70 22.49
CA ASN A 588 0.02 -3.24 23.88
C ASN A 588 -0.13 -4.39 24.86
N ASP A 589 -0.75 -5.49 24.40
CA ASP A 589 -1.13 -6.61 25.27
C ASP A 589 -1.00 -7.95 24.54
N ALA A 590 -0.81 -9.00 25.32
CA ALA A 590 -0.59 -10.36 24.83
C ALA A 590 -1.86 -10.98 24.20
N ALA A 591 -3.06 -10.57 24.63
CA ALA A 591 -4.31 -11.16 24.13
C ALA A 591 -4.58 -10.73 22.70
N THR A 592 -4.36 -9.44 22.37
CA THR A 592 -4.47 -8.98 21.00
C THR A 592 -3.30 -9.46 20.12
N ALA A 593 -2.12 -9.58 20.69
CA ALA A 593 -0.92 -10.10 20.00
C ALA A 593 -1.09 -11.56 19.54
N GLY A 594 -1.77 -12.37 20.36
CA GLY A 594 -2.00 -13.79 20.11
C GLY A 594 -3.17 -14.10 19.17
N GLN A 595 -3.85 -13.09 18.64
CA GLN A 595 -4.99 -13.30 17.75
C GLN A 595 -4.55 -13.80 16.37
N VAL A 596 -5.25 -14.83 15.88
CA VAL A 596 -5.02 -15.40 14.55
C VAL A 596 -5.41 -14.43 13.46
N SER A 597 -4.66 -14.43 12.35
CA SER A 597 -4.86 -13.58 11.20
C SER A 597 -4.90 -14.40 9.92
N GLY A 598 -5.85 -14.08 9.03
CA GLY A 598 -6.01 -14.75 7.75
C GLY A 598 -6.85 -16.01 7.83
N SER A 599 -6.92 -16.76 6.72
CA SER A 599 -7.70 -18.00 6.63
C SER A 599 -6.99 -19.03 5.77
N THR A 600 -6.93 -20.27 6.25
CA THR A 600 -6.43 -21.40 5.47
C THR A 600 -7.40 -21.81 4.35
N LYS A 601 -8.63 -21.28 4.36
CA LYS A 601 -9.66 -21.56 3.33
C LYS A 601 -9.50 -20.68 2.09
N ARG A 602 -8.56 -19.75 2.09
CA ARG A 602 -8.24 -18.99 0.88
C ARG A 602 -7.60 -19.87 -0.18
N PHE A 603 -7.91 -19.59 -1.42
CA PHE A 603 -7.23 -20.18 -2.57
C PHE A 603 -5.74 -19.87 -2.56
N THR A 604 -4.90 -20.89 -2.79
CA THR A 604 -3.46 -20.68 -2.84
C THR A 604 -3.06 -20.25 -4.24
N GLU A 605 -2.68 -18.97 -4.38
CA GLU A 605 -2.10 -18.39 -5.60
C GLU A 605 -0.69 -17.89 -5.28
N ILE A 606 0.32 -18.37 -6.02
CA ILE A 606 1.73 -18.00 -5.81
C ILE A 606 2.16 -17.04 -6.91
N ALA A 607 2.76 -15.92 -6.54
CA ALA A 607 3.05 -14.85 -7.48
C ALA A 607 4.23 -13.98 -7.04
N GLY A 608 4.78 -13.18 -7.97
CA GLY A 608 5.85 -12.23 -7.69
C GLY A 608 7.11 -12.93 -7.24
N TYR A 609 7.70 -12.42 -6.17
CA TYR A 609 8.87 -12.99 -5.50
C TYR A 609 8.48 -13.68 -4.17
N SER A 610 7.31 -14.36 -4.18
CA SER A 610 6.74 -15.00 -2.99
C SER A 610 7.67 -16.06 -2.39
N GLN A 611 7.74 -16.10 -1.07
CA GLN A 611 8.39 -17.15 -0.28
C GLN A 611 7.75 -18.54 -0.50
N LEU A 612 6.52 -18.61 -0.96
CA LEU A 612 5.85 -19.88 -1.21
C LEU A 612 6.44 -20.66 -2.40
N PHE A 613 7.27 -20.05 -3.23
CA PHE A 613 8.02 -20.79 -4.26
C PHE A 613 8.98 -21.82 -3.68
N PHE A 614 9.43 -21.67 -2.45
CA PHE A 614 10.24 -22.67 -1.75
C PHE A 614 9.50 -24.01 -1.55
N VAL A 615 8.17 -23.98 -1.47
CA VAL A 615 7.36 -25.23 -1.38
C VAL A 615 7.53 -26.08 -2.62
N LEU A 616 7.66 -25.45 -3.82
CA LEU A 616 7.89 -26.16 -5.09
C LEU A 616 9.31 -26.73 -5.18
N ASP A 617 10.21 -26.29 -4.34
CA ASP A 617 11.58 -26.79 -4.23
C ASP A 617 11.79 -27.73 -3.03
N GLY A 618 10.70 -28.23 -2.43
CA GLY A 618 10.75 -29.25 -1.38
C GLY A 618 10.98 -28.73 0.03
N TYR A 619 10.78 -27.45 0.29
CA TYR A 619 10.84 -26.88 1.63
C TYR A 619 9.48 -26.92 2.35
N ALA A 620 9.50 -27.08 3.66
CA ALA A 620 8.40 -26.58 4.50
C ALA A 620 8.53 -25.06 4.64
N VAL A 621 7.41 -24.35 4.52
CA VAL A 621 7.38 -22.89 4.73
C VAL A 621 6.45 -22.56 5.88
N LEU A 622 7.03 -21.96 6.94
CA LEU A 622 6.28 -21.34 8.04
C LEU A 622 5.99 -19.90 7.62
N ASP A 623 4.83 -19.70 7.00
CA ASP A 623 4.43 -18.41 6.44
C ASP A 623 3.60 -17.60 7.45
N ASN A 624 3.66 -16.27 7.36
CA ASN A 624 2.99 -15.38 8.29
C ASN A 624 3.25 -15.78 9.76
N THR A 625 4.51 -16.17 10.03
CA THR A 625 4.93 -16.56 11.38
C THR A 625 4.80 -15.37 12.32
N ALA A 626 3.99 -15.53 13.37
CA ALA A 626 3.73 -14.48 14.34
C ALA A 626 5.00 -14.07 15.09
N MET A 627 5.35 -12.79 15.03
CA MET A 627 6.50 -12.17 15.71
C MET A 627 6.03 -10.94 16.50
N PRO A 628 5.17 -11.10 17.50
CA PRO A 628 4.65 -9.97 18.26
C PRO A 628 5.66 -9.43 19.27
N ILE A 629 5.83 -8.11 19.26
CA ILE A 629 6.57 -7.40 20.29
C ILE A 629 5.54 -6.78 21.24
N VAL A 630 5.44 -7.31 22.45
CA VAL A 630 4.39 -6.94 23.41
C VAL A 630 4.96 -6.05 24.50
N GLY A 631 4.31 -4.90 24.74
CA GLY A 631 4.70 -3.99 25.82
C GLY A 631 4.08 -2.60 25.72
N ASP A 632 4.46 -1.71 26.63
CA ASP A 632 4.03 -0.31 26.60
C ASP A 632 4.50 0.36 25.31
N PRO A 633 3.62 1.03 24.55
CA PRO A 633 3.93 1.63 23.24
C PRO A 633 5.11 2.62 23.23
N ASP A 634 5.41 3.23 24.39
CA ASP A 634 6.50 4.20 24.48
C ASP A 634 7.87 3.53 24.72
N THR A 635 7.89 2.23 25.13
CA THR A 635 9.12 1.51 25.49
C THR A 635 9.20 0.09 24.94
N VAL A 636 8.23 -0.36 24.15
CA VAL A 636 8.10 -1.74 23.66
C VAL A 636 9.37 -2.23 22.96
N ASN A 637 10.08 -1.34 22.27
CA ASN A 637 11.31 -1.67 21.54
C ASN A 637 12.53 -1.94 22.46
N ASN A 638 12.44 -1.64 23.75
CA ASN A 638 13.53 -1.96 24.68
C ASN A 638 13.79 -3.48 24.78
N THR A 639 12.77 -4.30 24.49
CA THR A 639 12.81 -5.77 24.56
C THR A 639 12.60 -6.43 23.19
N PHE A 640 12.77 -5.69 22.11
CA PHE A 640 12.55 -6.19 20.74
C PHE A 640 13.37 -7.45 20.43
N VAL A 641 14.67 -7.39 20.67
CA VAL A 641 15.60 -8.48 20.32
C VAL A 641 15.26 -9.77 21.05
N GLU A 642 15.01 -9.69 22.36
CA GLU A 642 14.67 -10.85 23.18
C GLU A 642 13.35 -11.49 22.74
N GLN A 643 12.35 -10.66 22.41
CA GLN A 643 11.04 -11.15 22.02
C GLN A 643 11.08 -11.81 20.64
N VAL A 644 11.72 -11.18 19.63
CA VAL A 644 11.78 -11.76 18.29
C VAL A 644 12.59 -13.06 18.24
N VAL A 645 13.66 -13.18 19.04
CA VAL A 645 14.42 -14.43 19.19
C VAL A 645 13.57 -15.51 19.87
N GLY A 646 12.80 -15.14 20.90
CA GLY A 646 11.85 -16.03 21.57
C GLY A 646 10.75 -16.55 20.65
N ASP A 647 10.18 -15.66 19.82
CA ASP A 647 9.15 -16.00 18.82
C ASP A 647 9.69 -16.99 17.78
N ALA A 648 10.86 -16.70 17.21
CA ALA A 648 11.51 -17.55 16.21
C ALA A 648 11.84 -18.93 16.76
N LYS A 649 12.39 -18.99 18.01
CA LYS A 649 12.68 -20.26 18.69
C LYS A 649 11.42 -21.08 18.88
N ALA A 650 10.33 -20.47 19.37
CA ALA A 650 9.06 -21.16 19.61
C ALA A 650 8.45 -21.72 18.31
N ALA A 651 8.52 -20.97 17.21
CA ALA A 651 8.06 -21.41 15.88
C ALA A 651 8.84 -22.66 15.39
N ILE A 652 10.16 -22.61 15.50
CA ILE A 652 11.03 -23.74 15.09
C ILE A 652 10.77 -24.95 15.99
N ASP A 653 10.71 -24.76 17.31
CA ASP A 653 10.47 -25.85 18.27
C ASP A 653 9.15 -26.54 17.97
N LYS A 654 8.08 -25.79 17.66
CA LYS A 654 6.78 -26.35 17.29
C LYS A 654 6.84 -27.14 15.98
N ALA A 655 7.47 -26.64 14.95
CA ALA A 655 7.61 -27.34 13.67
C ALA A 655 8.49 -28.60 13.76
N VAL A 656 9.49 -28.61 14.65
CA VAL A 656 10.30 -29.81 14.97
C VAL A 656 9.47 -30.84 15.76
N GLU A 657 8.70 -30.39 16.77
CA GLU A 657 7.77 -31.23 17.53
C GLU A 657 6.78 -31.95 16.62
N MET A 658 6.26 -31.25 15.60
CA MET A 658 5.38 -31.83 14.58
C MET A 658 6.05 -32.85 13.65
N GLY A 659 7.38 -32.99 13.74
CA GLY A 659 8.15 -33.90 12.89
C GLY A 659 8.36 -33.43 11.45
N VAL A 660 8.02 -32.17 11.14
CA VAL A 660 8.10 -31.58 9.80
C VAL A 660 9.47 -30.98 9.51
N THR A 661 10.07 -30.30 10.49
CA THR A 661 11.28 -29.52 10.35
C THR A 661 12.52 -30.29 10.78
N ASP A 662 13.55 -30.26 9.94
CA ASP A 662 14.90 -30.62 10.35
C ASP A 662 15.57 -29.38 10.99
N ARG A 663 15.79 -29.45 12.33
CA ARG A 663 16.39 -28.32 13.07
C ARG A 663 17.77 -27.91 12.52
N ALA A 664 18.49 -28.82 11.88
CA ALA A 664 19.79 -28.53 11.28
C ALA A 664 19.68 -27.80 9.93
N ARG A 665 18.47 -27.67 9.38
CA ARG A 665 18.24 -27.10 8.04
C ARG A 665 17.10 -26.06 8.08
N VAL A 666 17.24 -25.03 8.90
CA VAL A 666 16.28 -23.92 9.02
C VAL A 666 16.92 -22.64 8.49
N GLY A 667 16.22 -21.97 7.57
CA GLY A 667 16.55 -20.64 7.11
C GLY A 667 15.49 -19.63 7.53
N VAL A 668 15.83 -18.34 7.50
CA VAL A 668 14.91 -17.24 7.79
C VAL A 668 14.93 -16.22 6.68
N GLY A 669 13.79 -15.57 6.44
CA GLY A 669 13.73 -14.47 5.49
C GLY A 669 12.57 -13.52 5.78
N GLY A 670 12.64 -12.36 5.15
CA GLY A 670 11.61 -11.34 5.22
C GLY A 670 11.91 -10.13 4.36
N HIS A 671 10.88 -9.34 4.16
CA HIS A 671 10.93 -8.10 3.39
C HIS A 671 10.73 -6.90 4.32
N SER A 672 11.42 -5.78 4.07
CA SER A 672 11.26 -4.53 4.83
C SER A 672 11.58 -4.72 6.33
N TYR A 673 10.63 -4.53 7.23
CA TYR A 673 10.80 -4.80 8.66
C TYR A 673 11.06 -6.29 8.96
N GLY A 674 10.58 -7.19 8.08
CA GLY A 674 10.93 -8.61 8.12
C GLY A 674 12.39 -8.88 7.74
N ALA A 675 12.96 -8.10 6.83
CA ALA A 675 14.39 -8.16 6.51
C ALA A 675 15.25 -7.68 7.68
N PHE A 676 14.86 -6.59 8.30
CA PHE A 676 15.47 -6.11 9.55
C PHE A 676 15.41 -7.18 10.67
N MET A 677 14.27 -7.86 10.82
CA MET A 677 14.12 -9.00 11.74
C MET A 677 15.09 -10.13 11.36
N THR A 678 15.23 -10.46 10.08
CA THR A 678 16.16 -11.48 9.59
C THR A 678 17.60 -11.17 10.02
N ASP A 679 18.05 -9.95 9.75
CA ASP A 679 19.38 -9.48 10.15
C ASP A 679 19.57 -9.54 11.69
N THR A 680 18.53 -9.16 12.43
CA THR A 680 18.53 -9.21 13.91
C THR A 680 18.65 -10.65 14.43
N LEU A 681 17.88 -11.58 13.85
CA LEU A 681 17.91 -12.99 14.24
C LEU A 681 19.26 -13.64 13.96
N LEU A 682 19.92 -13.29 12.84
CA LEU A 682 21.26 -13.79 12.52
C LEU A 682 22.35 -13.19 13.42
N ALA A 683 22.17 -11.95 13.86
CA ALA A 683 23.10 -11.26 14.73
C ALA A 683 23.02 -11.70 16.20
N HIS A 684 21.84 -12.18 16.63
CA HIS A 684 21.54 -12.43 18.05
C HIS A 684 21.15 -13.89 18.38
N SER A 685 21.21 -14.81 17.39
CA SER A 685 20.92 -16.22 17.61
C SER A 685 21.70 -17.13 16.65
N ASP A 686 21.76 -18.42 16.98
CA ASP A 686 22.30 -19.50 16.16
C ASP A 686 21.21 -20.43 15.56
N LEU A 687 19.96 -19.95 15.57
CA LEU A 687 18.78 -20.72 15.16
C LEU A 687 18.78 -21.09 13.67
N PHE A 688 19.48 -20.33 12.83
CA PHE A 688 19.34 -20.37 11.38
C PHE A 688 20.64 -20.72 10.66
N LYS A 689 20.53 -21.43 9.54
CA LYS A 689 21.66 -21.80 8.68
C LYS A 689 21.97 -20.76 7.60
N ALA A 690 20.96 -19.96 7.19
CA ALA A 690 21.14 -18.84 6.28
C ALA A 690 19.96 -17.86 6.44
N GLY A 691 20.15 -16.61 5.97
CA GLY A 691 19.11 -15.60 5.90
C GLY A 691 18.95 -14.96 4.53
N ILE A 692 17.73 -14.47 4.26
CA ILE A 692 17.38 -13.65 3.09
C ILE A 692 16.71 -12.38 3.59
N ALA A 693 17.37 -11.23 3.39
CA ALA A 693 16.87 -9.93 3.80
C ALA A 693 16.57 -9.05 2.57
N GLU A 694 15.27 -8.77 2.31
CA GLU A 694 14.82 -7.99 1.16
C GLU A 694 14.46 -6.57 1.58
N SER A 695 15.11 -5.54 1.01
CA SER A 695 14.84 -4.11 1.22
C SER A 695 14.75 -3.72 2.70
N GLY A 696 15.72 -4.15 3.52
CA GLY A 696 15.75 -3.96 4.97
C GLY A 696 16.38 -2.64 5.41
N ALA A 697 16.34 -2.41 6.74
CA ALA A 697 16.99 -1.26 7.40
C ALA A 697 17.80 -1.72 8.62
N PRO A 698 18.93 -2.40 8.43
CA PRO A 698 19.72 -2.99 9.52
C PRO A 698 20.45 -1.97 10.40
N ASN A 699 20.49 -0.70 10.04
CA ASN A 699 21.11 0.36 10.83
C ASN A 699 20.11 1.45 11.20
N ARG A 700 19.58 1.42 12.43
CA ARG A 700 18.58 2.38 12.93
C ARG A 700 19.17 3.75 13.22
N THR A 701 20.48 3.90 13.31
CA THR A 701 21.10 5.21 13.45
C THR A 701 20.92 6.09 12.20
N LEU A 702 20.61 5.49 11.04
CA LEU A 702 20.25 6.19 9.81
C LEU A 702 18.76 6.65 9.79
N THR A 703 17.97 6.28 10.81
CA THR A 703 16.60 6.75 11.00
C THR A 703 16.45 7.43 12.38
N PRO A 704 17.20 8.51 12.65
CA PRO A 704 17.42 9.01 14.03
C PRO A 704 16.19 9.64 14.69
N PHE A 705 15.13 9.89 13.92
CA PHE A 705 13.89 10.52 14.41
C PHE A 705 12.71 9.55 14.51
N GLY A 706 12.97 8.26 14.64
CA GLY A 706 11.97 7.22 14.81
C GLY A 706 11.90 6.23 13.64
N PHE A 707 11.35 5.06 13.92
CA PHE A 707 11.10 4.00 12.94
C PHE A 707 10.01 3.08 13.48
N GLN A 708 9.16 2.56 12.61
CA GLN A 708 8.02 1.72 12.99
C GLN A 708 7.20 2.37 14.14
N SER A 709 7.05 1.72 15.27
CA SER A 709 6.39 2.27 16.48
C SER A 709 7.32 3.08 17.38
N GLU A 710 8.66 3.06 17.20
CA GLU A 710 9.60 3.85 17.98
C GLU A 710 9.43 5.35 17.67
N ARG A 711 9.20 6.13 18.72
CA ARG A 711 8.97 7.58 18.61
C ARG A 711 9.99 8.42 19.38
N ARG A 712 10.81 7.79 20.20
CA ARG A 712 11.96 8.47 20.79
C ARG A 712 13.02 8.66 19.70
N THR A 713 13.68 9.79 19.72
CA THR A 713 14.80 10.04 18.81
C THR A 713 16.04 9.27 19.27
N LEU A 714 17.03 9.12 18.38
CA LEU A 714 18.32 8.52 18.69
C LEU A 714 18.95 9.14 19.96
N TRP A 715 18.82 10.44 20.13
CA TRP A 715 19.40 11.15 21.31
C TRP A 715 18.58 10.97 22.59
N GLN A 716 17.31 10.58 22.48
CA GLN A 716 16.44 10.27 23.63
C GLN A 716 16.56 8.81 24.10
N ALA A 717 16.91 7.88 23.20
CA ALA A 717 17.01 6.46 23.51
C ALA A 717 18.19 5.79 22.75
N PRO A 718 19.45 6.26 22.91
CA PRO A 718 20.58 5.78 22.11
C PRO A 718 20.81 4.27 22.25
N GLU A 719 20.61 3.69 23.45
CA GLU A 719 20.76 2.25 23.67
C GLU A 719 19.79 1.42 22.82
N VAL A 720 18.55 1.90 22.66
CA VAL A 720 17.53 1.22 21.84
C VAL A 720 17.94 1.20 20.38
N TYR A 721 18.39 2.34 19.86
CA TYR A 721 18.83 2.46 18.47
C TYR A 721 20.05 1.59 18.20
N LEU A 722 21.03 1.53 19.10
CA LEU A 722 22.19 0.67 18.96
C LEU A 722 21.82 -0.80 19.06
N LYS A 723 21.02 -1.19 20.06
CA LYS A 723 20.56 -2.56 20.27
C LYS A 723 19.73 -3.08 19.09
N MET A 724 18.86 -2.24 18.54
CA MET A 724 18.02 -2.54 17.38
C MET A 724 18.73 -2.29 16.03
N SER A 725 20.06 -2.18 16.02
CA SER A 725 20.83 -2.09 14.78
C SER A 725 21.68 -3.36 14.61
N PRO A 726 21.20 -4.40 13.90
CA PRO A 726 22.02 -5.59 13.63
C PRO A 726 23.35 -5.25 12.95
N PHE A 727 23.47 -4.12 12.26
CA PHE A 727 24.71 -3.57 11.76
C PHE A 727 25.80 -3.45 12.86
N MET A 728 25.45 -3.07 14.09
CA MET A 728 26.36 -2.97 15.23
C MET A 728 26.87 -4.33 15.71
N TYR A 729 26.26 -5.41 15.26
CA TYR A 729 26.56 -6.80 15.62
C TYR A 729 26.97 -7.62 14.40
N ALA A 730 27.39 -6.98 13.30
CA ALA A 730 27.77 -7.65 12.06
C ALA A 730 28.92 -8.67 12.26
N ASP A 731 29.79 -8.46 13.28
CA ASP A 731 30.84 -9.40 13.69
C ASP A 731 30.29 -10.71 14.31
N LYS A 732 29.04 -10.72 14.74
CA LYS A 732 28.34 -11.88 15.28
C LYS A 732 27.63 -12.72 14.22
N ILE A 733 27.36 -12.16 13.04
CA ILE A 733 26.68 -12.86 11.96
C ILE A 733 27.62 -13.94 11.37
N LYS A 734 27.33 -15.20 11.67
CA LYS A 734 28.09 -16.37 11.18
C LYS A 734 27.36 -17.10 10.08
N ALA A 735 26.03 -17.06 10.06
CA ALA A 735 25.22 -17.66 9.02
C ALA A 735 25.29 -16.83 7.72
N PRO A 736 25.36 -17.47 6.54
CA PRO A 736 25.34 -16.79 5.24
C PRO A 736 24.11 -15.89 5.08
N LEU A 737 24.32 -14.64 4.64
CA LEU A 737 23.32 -13.62 4.48
C LEU A 737 23.19 -13.18 3.01
N LEU A 738 21.98 -13.28 2.44
CA LEU A 738 21.62 -12.72 1.14
C LEU A 738 20.87 -11.41 1.36
N LEU A 739 21.40 -10.31 0.87
CA LEU A 739 20.80 -8.99 0.84
C LEU A 739 20.28 -8.71 -0.57
N ILE A 740 19.00 -8.40 -0.73
CA ILE A 740 18.39 -8.00 -2.00
C ILE A 740 17.77 -6.63 -1.82
N HIS A 741 18.07 -5.66 -2.71
CA HIS A 741 17.58 -4.30 -2.54
C HIS A 741 17.27 -3.61 -3.87
N GLY A 742 16.16 -2.90 -3.98
CA GLY A 742 15.85 -2.05 -5.13
C GLY A 742 16.72 -0.79 -5.14
N GLU A 743 17.43 -0.49 -6.24
CA GLU A 743 18.27 0.72 -6.34
C GLU A 743 17.49 2.03 -6.23
N ALA A 744 16.19 1.97 -6.55
CA ALA A 744 15.29 3.10 -6.45
C ALA A 744 14.35 3.01 -5.23
N ASP A 745 14.75 2.32 -4.15
CA ASP A 745 13.96 2.25 -2.92
C ASP A 745 13.85 3.64 -2.28
N ASP A 746 12.60 4.17 -2.20
CA ASP A 746 12.26 5.47 -1.63
C ASP A 746 11.43 5.37 -0.35
N ASN A 747 11.24 4.15 0.17
CA ASN A 747 10.54 3.96 1.42
C ASN A 747 11.38 4.49 2.58
N SER A 748 10.79 5.35 3.39
CA SER A 748 11.51 6.02 4.47
C SER A 748 12.25 5.04 5.39
N GLY A 749 13.56 5.22 5.48
CA GLY A 749 14.46 4.44 6.33
C GLY A 749 15.04 3.17 5.71
N THR A 750 14.51 2.67 4.56
CA THR A 750 15.00 1.47 3.88
C THR A 750 15.79 1.77 2.61
N PHE A 751 16.49 2.89 2.56
CA PHE A 751 17.26 3.27 1.37
C PHE A 751 18.41 2.29 1.07
N PRO A 752 18.85 2.16 -0.19
CA PRO A 752 19.87 1.19 -0.63
C PRO A 752 21.17 1.20 0.21
N ILE A 753 21.55 2.35 0.73
CA ILE A 753 22.71 2.53 1.63
C ILE A 753 22.67 1.60 2.86
N GLN A 754 21.49 1.21 3.32
CA GLN A 754 21.31 0.29 4.43
C GLN A 754 21.93 -1.08 4.14
N SER A 755 21.61 -1.67 2.99
CA SER A 755 22.13 -2.97 2.57
C SER A 755 23.59 -2.89 2.12
N GLU A 756 24.00 -1.78 1.49
CA GLU A 756 25.41 -1.54 1.12
C GLU A 756 26.31 -1.58 2.34
N ARG A 757 25.96 -0.82 3.38
CA ARG A 757 26.75 -0.77 4.62
C ARG A 757 26.72 -2.10 5.39
N MET A 758 25.59 -2.80 5.39
CA MET A 758 25.49 -4.11 6.02
C MET A 758 26.37 -5.14 5.31
N TYR A 759 26.38 -5.14 3.97
CA TYR A 759 27.26 -5.99 3.17
C TYR A 759 28.74 -5.74 3.51
N GLU A 760 29.17 -4.47 3.53
CA GLU A 760 30.54 -4.10 3.87
C GLU A 760 30.94 -4.58 5.28
N ALA A 761 30.03 -4.41 6.25
CA ALA A 761 30.27 -4.78 7.63
C ALA A 761 30.40 -6.29 7.81
N VAL A 762 29.49 -7.08 7.25
CA VAL A 762 29.52 -8.55 7.36
C VAL A 762 30.74 -9.10 6.63
N ARG A 763 31.02 -8.61 5.40
CA ARG A 763 32.20 -9.01 4.62
C ARG A 763 33.49 -8.65 5.35
N GLY A 764 33.60 -7.44 5.88
CA GLY A 764 34.78 -6.95 6.58
C GLY A 764 35.10 -7.74 7.85
N ASN A 765 34.10 -8.33 8.50
CA ASN A 765 34.24 -9.22 9.65
C ASN A 765 34.39 -10.70 9.25
N GLY A 766 34.60 -11.02 7.94
CA GLY A 766 34.83 -12.38 7.45
C GLY A 766 33.57 -13.24 7.32
N GLY A 767 32.37 -12.66 7.40
CA GLY A 767 31.09 -13.33 7.20
C GLY A 767 30.81 -13.62 5.71
N ILE A 768 29.97 -14.63 5.45
CA ILE A 768 29.51 -14.97 4.09
C ILE A 768 28.29 -14.10 3.79
N VAL A 769 28.41 -13.22 2.82
CA VAL A 769 27.33 -12.29 2.43
C VAL A 769 27.31 -12.08 0.92
N ARG A 770 26.11 -12.01 0.35
CA ARG A 770 25.85 -11.63 -1.04
C ARG A 770 24.91 -10.43 -1.06
N LEU A 771 25.23 -9.43 -1.88
CA LEU A 771 24.41 -8.25 -2.10
C LEU A 771 23.96 -8.22 -3.56
N VAL A 772 22.66 -8.12 -3.78
CA VAL A 772 22.02 -8.00 -5.09
C VAL A 772 21.26 -6.70 -5.14
N PHE A 773 21.75 -5.74 -5.92
CA PHE A 773 21.01 -4.54 -6.26
C PHE A 773 20.16 -4.74 -7.50
N LEU A 774 18.93 -4.28 -7.45
CA LEU A 774 17.94 -4.44 -8.51
C LEU A 774 17.74 -3.08 -9.20
N PRO A 775 18.27 -2.87 -10.40
CA PRO A 775 18.16 -1.61 -11.13
C PRO A 775 16.69 -1.20 -11.33
N PHE A 776 16.40 0.10 -11.12
CA PHE A 776 15.09 0.73 -11.27
C PHE A 776 13.96 0.24 -10.34
N GLU A 777 14.19 -0.78 -9.52
CA GLU A 777 13.19 -1.27 -8.57
C GLU A 777 13.12 -0.37 -7.34
N ALA A 778 11.88 -0.16 -6.87
CA ALA A 778 11.59 0.55 -5.63
C ALA A 778 11.59 -0.41 -4.43
N HIS A 779 10.87 -0.05 -3.35
CA HIS A 779 10.76 -0.89 -2.14
C HIS A 779 10.12 -2.27 -2.42
N GLY A 780 9.22 -2.37 -3.40
CA GLY A 780 8.66 -3.62 -3.91
C GLY A 780 9.05 -3.83 -5.37
N TYR A 781 9.36 -5.07 -5.76
CA TYR A 781 9.89 -5.42 -7.07
C TYR A 781 8.77 -5.73 -8.06
N ARG A 782 8.90 -5.24 -9.29
CA ARG A 782 7.83 -5.32 -10.29
C ARG A 782 8.30 -5.84 -11.66
N GLY A 783 9.54 -5.56 -12.06
CA GLY A 783 10.07 -5.96 -13.35
C GLY A 783 10.08 -7.47 -13.52
N LYS A 784 9.65 -7.96 -14.68
CA LYS A 784 9.58 -9.39 -14.96
C LYS A 784 10.92 -10.08 -14.76
N GLU A 785 11.95 -9.55 -15.40
CA GLU A 785 13.31 -10.08 -15.35
C GLU A 785 13.90 -10.01 -13.94
N THR A 786 13.58 -8.95 -13.22
CA THR A 786 13.97 -8.75 -11.82
C THR A 786 13.34 -9.80 -10.91
N ILE A 787 12.03 -10.02 -11.02
CA ILE A 787 11.32 -11.02 -10.21
C ILE A 787 11.80 -12.44 -10.52
N GLU A 788 12.05 -12.76 -11.79
CA GLU A 788 12.65 -14.03 -12.19
C GLU A 788 14.03 -14.22 -11.50
N HIS A 789 14.85 -13.19 -11.53
CA HIS A 789 16.20 -13.22 -10.93
C HIS A 789 16.16 -13.33 -9.40
N VAL A 790 15.28 -12.58 -8.75
CA VAL A 790 15.09 -12.64 -7.28
C VAL A 790 14.69 -14.04 -6.82
N ASN A 791 13.76 -14.69 -7.52
CA ASN A 791 13.37 -16.06 -7.20
C ASN A 791 14.54 -17.04 -7.42
N TRP A 792 15.36 -16.84 -8.47
CA TRP A 792 16.56 -17.63 -8.69
C TRP A 792 17.59 -17.44 -7.57
N GLU A 793 17.88 -16.22 -7.16
CA GLU A 793 18.81 -15.90 -6.06
C GLU A 793 18.40 -16.56 -4.76
N LYS A 794 17.12 -16.41 -4.39
CA LYS A 794 16.58 -16.94 -3.14
C LYS A 794 16.68 -18.46 -3.07
N LEU A 795 16.22 -19.16 -4.10
CA LEU A 795 16.24 -20.62 -4.16
C LEU A 795 17.70 -21.15 -4.18
N THR A 796 18.55 -20.59 -5.03
CA THR A 796 19.96 -20.99 -5.12
C THR A 796 20.70 -20.77 -3.80
N TRP A 797 20.44 -19.66 -3.11
CA TRP A 797 21.05 -19.36 -1.82
C TRP A 797 20.70 -20.39 -0.76
N PHE A 798 19.42 -20.73 -0.64
CA PHE A 798 18.97 -21.69 0.36
C PHE A 798 19.33 -23.14 -0.01
N ASP A 799 19.31 -23.50 -1.29
CA ASP A 799 19.79 -24.82 -1.73
C ASP A 799 21.24 -25.05 -1.30
N LYS A 800 22.07 -24.03 -1.42
CA LYS A 800 23.48 -24.10 -1.03
C LYS A 800 23.69 -24.19 0.48
N TYR A 801 22.98 -23.38 1.26
CA TYR A 801 23.31 -23.16 2.67
C TYR A 801 22.32 -23.76 3.67
N VAL A 802 21.11 -24.09 3.24
CA VAL A 802 20.07 -24.69 4.10
C VAL A 802 19.82 -26.13 3.70
N LYS A 803 19.43 -26.39 2.45
CA LYS A 803 19.11 -27.74 1.96
C LYS A 803 20.35 -28.65 1.90
N GLY A 804 21.48 -28.12 1.43
CA GLY A 804 22.77 -28.80 1.35
C GLY A 804 23.59 -28.84 2.65
N ALA A 805 23.09 -28.25 3.74
CA ALA A 805 23.85 -28.12 5.00
C ALA A 805 24.22 -29.47 5.71
N GLY A 806 23.89 -30.61 5.14
CA GLY A 806 24.27 -31.94 5.63
C GLY A 806 25.12 -32.74 4.64
N ALA A 807 25.39 -32.23 3.42
CA ALA A 807 26.26 -32.84 2.45
C ALA A 807 27.67 -32.27 2.59
N SER A 808 28.65 -33.10 2.90
CA SER A 808 30.10 -32.80 2.90
C SER A 808 30.44 -32.07 1.60
N THR A 809 31.11 -30.92 1.73
CA THR A 809 31.61 -30.12 0.62
C THR A 809 32.67 -30.91 -0.15
N THR A 810 32.24 -31.72 -1.11
CA THR A 810 33.13 -32.12 -2.24
C THR A 810 32.94 -31.04 -3.31
N SER A 811 34.02 -30.30 -3.54
CA SER A 811 34.17 -29.26 -4.52
C SER A 811 33.56 -29.62 -5.86
N ASN A 812 32.56 -28.89 -6.32
CA ASN A 812 32.27 -28.77 -7.74
C ASN A 812 32.44 -27.32 -8.15
N ASN A 813 33.48 -27.07 -8.90
CA ASN A 813 33.73 -25.86 -9.67
C ASN A 813 32.61 -25.69 -10.70
N TYR A 814 31.91 -24.55 -10.61
CA TYR A 814 31.12 -24.00 -11.72
C TYR A 814 31.64 -22.62 -12.08
#